data_fe901a1dd3ae86ae0f7c01bcaa7239c5
#
_entry.id   fe901a1dd3ae86ae0f7c01bcaa7239c5
#
_cell.length_a   1.000
_cell.length_b   1.000
_cell.length_c   1.000
_cell.angle_alpha   90.00
_cell.angle_beta   90.00
_cell.angle_gamma   90.00
#
_symmetry.space_group_name_H-M   'P 1'
#
loop_
_entity.id
_entity.type
_entity.pdbx_description
1 polymer ?
#
loop_
_entity_poly.entity_id
_entity_poly.type
_entity_poly.pdbx_seq_one_letter_code
_entity_poly.pdbx_strand_id
1 'polypeptide(L)'
;MPAYKYVFILALGLFWSFHSSDAWSQPFPNKKYGQEDKFRQLEEILPTPNSYRSAAGEPGPDYWQQKVDYTIDVVLNETDQSITGSETIRYRNQSPHAIRYLWVQVDPNIFSPQSDANRTRSGRMMTSPRVPTSEFEAQLERRTFDGSCKMEGVTDAQDRPLPNFVVDTMMRIDLPQTLLSGEEYTLKIRWSYKINNTRFIGGRTGYEFFEKDQNAIYEIAQWFPRLAAYTDVTGWQHKQYLGQGEFTLEFGDYLVRITVPSDHIVASTGQLQNPNEVLTQEQRERLEQAATAERPVFIVTPDEARANETEKTDTTKTWIFYAENVRDFAFASSRKFIWDAQGHQVNDNRVMAMSFYPNEGEPLWSKYSTHSIIHTLNVYSRYTFDYPYPVAISVNGPVGGMEYPMICFNGPRPGEDGTYSAATKYALISVIIHEVGHNYFPMIVNSDERQWSWMDEGINTFLQYLSEQEWEENYPSQRGEPELIVPYMQSTEQVPIMTNSDSIMQFGPNAYSKPATALNILRETILGRELFDFAFKEYARRWKFKRPMPADFFRTMEDATGRDLDWFWRGWFYTTDHCDIAIDKIGVYLVDPRNPDQAAEDAKAKKESRRKTLSQQRNESLPKRADQFPELKDFYNEYDPAAVTDEQRKAYEKALAELSDKERALLESTDRFYRVSFKNVGGLVMPVILMVTLEDGSEQEFRIPAEIWRIDSNRCETTIIVDQPIVKFELDPYRETADIDRDNNHFPPVIEPSRFQLFKAQRRGGGDNPMARARRDAKKKEEAQKKPDEAEATKQPEEEKKPDVPKKKKKDRNETNKRKVKT
;
A
#
# COMPACT_ATOMS: atom_id res chain seq x y z
N MET A 1 75.65 -18.96 33.13
CA MET A 1 76.82 -19.22 32.26
C MET A 1 76.45 -20.24 31.19
N PRO A 2 76.80 -20.07 29.94
CA PRO A 2 77.41 -18.94 29.25
C PRO A 2 76.54 -18.34 28.09
N ALA A 3 76.90 -17.25 27.76
CA ALA A 3 76.90 -16.33 26.66
C ALA A 3 77.29 -16.93 25.28
N TYR A 4 76.69 -16.47 24.20
CA TYR A 4 77.17 -16.32 22.83
C TYR A 4 76.43 -15.31 22.06
N LYS A 5 76.89 -14.18 21.81
CA LYS A 5 77.70 -13.63 20.66
C LYS A 5 76.75 -13.24 19.48
N TYR A 6 76.73 -11.91 19.31
CA TYR A 6 76.28 -11.20 18.12
C TYR A 6 77.02 -11.51 16.85
N VAL A 7 76.32 -11.65 15.72
CA VAL A 7 76.87 -11.45 14.36
C VAL A 7 76.02 -10.43 13.64
N PHE A 8 76.60 -9.26 13.38
CA PHE A 8 76.06 -8.24 12.46
C PHE A 8 76.41 -8.71 11.03
N ILE A 9 75.41 -8.80 10.17
CA ILE A 9 75.56 -8.84 8.71
C ILE A 9 74.91 -7.62 8.16
N LEU A 10 75.75 -6.66 7.70
CA LEU A 10 75.30 -5.55 6.82
C LEU A 10 75.02 -6.17 5.41
N ALA A 11 73.78 -6.06 4.94
CA ALA A 11 73.49 -6.27 3.54
C ALA A 11 73.00 -4.93 2.98
N LEU A 12 73.79 -4.29 2.15
CA LEU A 12 73.39 -3.22 1.25
C LEU A 12 72.38 -3.79 0.25
N GLY A 13 71.11 -3.44 0.42
CA GLY A 13 70.06 -3.72 -0.56
C GLY A 13 69.72 -2.45 -1.36
N LEU A 14 69.95 -2.52 -2.62
CA LEU A 14 69.57 -1.55 -3.63
C LEU A 14 68.13 -1.17 -3.50
N PHE A 15 67.91 0.14 -3.31
CA PHE A 15 66.57 0.75 -3.50
C PHE A 15 66.19 0.68 -4.98
N TRP A 16 65.36 -0.28 -5.33
CA TRP A 16 64.52 -0.20 -6.51
C TRP A 16 63.22 0.50 -6.08
N SER A 17 63.12 1.75 -6.38
CA SER A 17 61.87 2.49 -6.33
C SER A 17 60.93 1.98 -7.41
N PHE A 18 60.13 0.98 -7.08
CA PHE A 18 58.92 0.71 -7.82
C PHE A 18 57.95 1.86 -7.50
N HIS A 19 57.75 2.75 -8.41
CA HIS A 19 56.55 3.55 -8.49
C HIS A 19 55.45 2.57 -8.86
N SER A 20 54.84 1.92 -7.86
CA SER A 20 53.55 1.33 -8.00
C SER A 20 52.57 2.50 -8.18
N SER A 21 52.00 2.60 -9.36
CA SER A 21 50.86 3.42 -9.60
C SER A 21 49.79 3.09 -8.54
N ASP A 22 49.54 4.06 -7.62
CA ASP A 22 48.48 4.00 -6.64
C ASP A 22 47.13 4.10 -7.35
N ALA A 23 46.76 3.04 -8.08
CA ALA A 23 45.43 2.90 -8.70
C ALA A 23 44.55 1.85 -8.01
N TRP A 24 45.06 1.21 -6.93
CA TRP A 24 44.29 0.14 -6.25
C TRP A 24 44.26 0.35 -4.75
N SER A 25 43.10 0.60 -4.25
CA SER A 25 42.61 0.75 -2.90
C SER A 25 42.55 2.19 -2.39
N GLN A 26 41.46 2.90 -2.73
CA GLN A 26 40.97 3.75 -1.68
C GLN A 26 40.50 2.82 -0.56
N PRO A 27 40.94 3.03 0.70
CA PRO A 27 40.45 2.22 1.80
C PRO A 27 38.92 2.42 1.82
N PHE A 28 38.16 1.32 1.79
CA PHE A 28 36.76 1.36 2.07
C PHE A 28 36.55 2.14 3.37
N PRO A 29 35.60 3.10 3.42
CA PRO A 29 35.34 3.82 4.63
C PRO A 29 35.12 2.81 5.76
N ASN A 30 35.71 3.07 6.92
CA ASN A 30 35.56 2.22 8.11
C ASN A 30 34.06 2.06 8.40
N LYS A 31 33.46 0.95 8.02
CA LYS A 31 32.08 0.62 8.35
C LYS A 31 31.98 0.53 9.88
N LYS A 32 31.06 1.29 10.46
CA LYS A 32 30.69 1.09 11.85
C LYS A 32 30.05 -0.27 11.99
N TYR A 33 30.62 -1.12 12.82
CA TYR A 33 30.14 -2.48 13.05
C TYR A 33 28.64 -2.47 13.40
N GLY A 34 27.84 -3.25 12.68
CA GLY A 34 26.50 -3.68 13.05
C GLY A 34 25.33 -2.88 12.48
N GLN A 35 25.43 -1.57 12.23
CA GLN A 35 24.30 -0.78 11.71
C GLN A 35 24.31 -0.58 10.19
N GLU A 36 25.44 -0.81 9.53
CA GLU A 36 25.60 -0.57 8.09
C GLU A 36 25.65 -1.86 7.27
N ASP A 37 25.58 -3.02 7.90
CA ASP A 37 25.55 -4.31 7.20
C ASP A 37 24.12 -4.61 6.72
N LYS A 38 23.81 -4.11 5.52
CA LYS A 38 22.50 -4.26 4.90
C LYS A 38 22.19 -5.69 4.46
N PHE A 39 23.21 -6.53 4.36
CA PHE A 39 23.13 -7.94 3.94
C PHE A 39 23.21 -8.94 5.10
N ARG A 40 23.20 -8.45 6.33
CA ARG A 40 23.19 -9.32 7.51
C ARG A 40 21.87 -10.07 7.58
N GLN A 41 21.94 -11.37 7.80
CA GLN A 41 20.78 -12.23 7.86
C GLN A 41 19.79 -11.81 8.94
N LEU A 42 18.49 -11.85 8.65
CA LEU A 42 17.41 -11.47 9.56
C LEU A 42 17.21 -12.48 10.68
N GLU A 43 17.68 -13.71 10.54
CA GLU A 43 17.55 -14.77 11.54
C GLU A 43 18.04 -14.37 12.94
N GLU A 44 18.90 -13.35 13.03
CA GLU A 44 19.36 -12.83 14.33
C GLU A 44 18.29 -12.03 15.09
N ILE A 45 17.29 -11.50 14.39
CA ILE A 45 16.19 -10.69 14.97
C ILE A 45 14.82 -11.36 14.85
N LEU A 46 14.68 -12.35 13.96
CA LEU A 46 13.46 -13.13 13.83
C LEU A 46 13.32 -14.13 14.99
N PRO A 47 12.09 -14.48 15.40
CA PRO A 47 11.87 -15.56 16.36
C PRO A 47 12.53 -16.86 15.90
N THR A 48 13.25 -17.52 16.80
CA THR A 48 13.91 -18.80 16.48
C THR A 48 12.88 -19.85 16.07
N PRO A 49 13.09 -20.59 14.98
CA PRO A 49 12.23 -21.70 14.58
C PRO A 49 12.11 -22.75 15.67
N ASN A 50 10.94 -23.38 15.75
CA ASN A 50 10.63 -24.39 16.74
C ASN A 50 9.65 -25.45 16.19
N SER A 51 9.15 -26.35 17.04
CA SER A 51 8.19 -27.38 16.61
C SER A 51 6.79 -26.84 16.24
N TYR A 52 6.48 -25.61 16.56
CA TYR A 52 5.23 -24.93 16.15
C TYR A 52 5.39 -24.18 14.82
N ARG A 53 6.58 -23.63 14.54
CA ARG A 53 6.89 -22.81 13.37
C ARG A 53 8.26 -23.17 12.82
N SER A 54 8.29 -23.72 11.61
CA SER A 54 9.52 -24.24 10.99
C SER A 54 10.42 -23.14 10.44
N ALA A 55 11.67 -23.49 10.14
CA ALA A 55 12.61 -22.60 9.48
C ALA A 55 12.22 -22.31 7.99
N ALA A 56 11.37 -23.13 7.40
CA ALA A 56 10.81 -22.92 6.07
C ALA A 56 9.60 -21.95 6.06
N GLY A 57 9.22 -21.39 7.22
CA GLY A 57 8.07 -20.50 7.33
C GLY A 57 6.72 -21.20 7.27
N GLU A 58 6.66 -22.51 7.52
CA GLU A 58 5.43 -23.29 7.56
C GLU A 58 5.01 -23.65 9.00
N PRO A 59 3.74 -23.96 9.26
CA PRO A 59 3.33 -24.53 10.54
C PRO A 59 4.08 -25.82 10.82
N GLY A 60 4.67 -25.91 12.01
CA GLY A 60 5.40 -27.10 12.45
C GLY A 60 4.48 -28.24 12.87
N PRO A 61 5.03 -29.44 13.16
CA PRO A 61 4.23 -30.62 13.50
C PRO A 61 3.40 -30.47 14.77
N ASP A 62 3.81 -29.62 15.70
CA ASP A 62 3.12 -29.38 16.95
C ASP A 62 2.27 -28.10 16.93
N TYR A 63 2.06 -27.48 15.74
CA TYR A 63 1.25 -26.27 15.61
C TYR A 63 -0.17 -26.49 16.11
N TRP A 64 -0.64 -25.57 16.91
CA TRP A 64 -1.99 -25.56 17.46
C TRP A 64 -2.63 -24.18 17.37
N GLN A 65 -3.94 -24.14 17.42
CA GLN A 65 -4.74 -22.93 17.65
C GLN A 65 -6.04 -23.33 18.34
N GLN A 66 -6.64 -22.41 19.08
CA GLN A 66 -7.89 -22.65 19.78
C GLN A 66 -9.08 -22.74 18.82
N LYS A 67 -10.19 -23.33 19.29
CA LYS A 67 -11.48 -23.26 18.59
C LYS A 67 -12.54 -22.67 19.52
N VAL A 68 -13.38 -21.78 18.96
CA VAL A 68 -14.43 -21.08 19.74
C VAL A 68 -15.72 -21.05 18.95
N ASP A 69 -16.71 -21.85 19.33
CA ASP A 69 -18.02 -21.88 18.71
C ASP A 69 -19.01 -20.96 19.45
N TYR A 70 -19.88 -20.29 18.71
CA TYR A 70 -20.84 -19.34 19.23
C TYR A 70 -22.28 -19.69 18.83
N THR A 71 -23.20 -19.59 19.78
CA THR A 71 -24.65 -19.52 19.50
C THR A 71 -25.16 -18.23 20.10
N ILE A 72 -25.67 -17.33 19.26
CA ILE A 72 -26.02 -15.96 19.65
C ILE A 72 -27.47 -15.67 19.28
N ASP A 73 -28.21 -15.10 20.21
CA ASP A 73 -29.51 -14.49 20.00
C ASP A 73 -29.38 -12.99 20.20
N VAL A 74 -29.79 -12.19 19.20
CA VAL A 74 -29.64 -10.73 19.22
C VAL A 74 -30.91 -10.04 18.75
N VAL A 75 -31.26 -8.95 19.41
CA VAL A 75 -32.38 -8.07 19.07
C VAL A 75 -31.85 -6.67 18.77
N LEU A 76 -32.17 -6.16 17.60
CA LEU A 76 -31.97 -4.78 17.22
C LEU A 76 -33.26 -4.00 17.47
N ASN A 77 -33.16 -3.00 18.33
CA ASN A 77 -34.28 -2.10 18.64
C ASN A 77 -34.03 -0.74 17.95
N GLU A 78 -34.80 -0.46 16.88
CA GLU A 78 -34.70 0.82 16.15
C GLU A 78 -35.34 2.00 16.88
N THR A 79 -36.19 1.77 17.88
CA THR A 79 -36.87 2.85 18.61
C THR A 79 -35.89 3.61 19.52
N ASP A 80 -34.99 2.87 20.16
CA ASP A 80 -34.04 3.44 21.09
C ASP A 80 -32.56 3.22 20.69
N GLN A 81 -32.36 2.77 19.45
CA GLN A 81 -31.06 2.55 18.83
C GLN A 81 -30.16 1.66 19.70
N SER A 82 -30.63 0.46 20.01
CA SER A 82 -29.90 -0.44 20.89
C SER A 82 -29.82 -1.86 20.37
N ILE A 83 -28.80 -2.56 20.88
CA ILE A 83 -28.63 -4.01 20.76
C ILE A 83 -28.80 -4.63 22.15
N THR A 84 -29.55 -5.73 22.20
CA THR A 84 -29.58 -6.64 23.34
C THR A 84 -29.24 -8.03 22.84
N GLY A 85 -28.30 -8.71 23.48
CA GLY A 85 -27.84 -10.01 23.05
C GLY A 85 -27.58 -10.99 24.18
N SER A 86 -27.64 -12.26 23.85
CA SER A 86 -27.18 -13.36 24.67
C SER A 86 -26.44 -14.38 23.83
N GLU A 87 -25.36 -14.91 24.36
CA GLU A 87 -24.54 -15.89 23.67
C GLU A 87 -24.19 -17.07 24.57
N THR A 88 -24.03 -18.21 23.95
CA THR A 88 -23.38 -19.38 24.49
C THR A 88 -22.09 -19.60 23.74
N ILE A 89 -20.98 -19.55 24.44
CA ILE A 89 -19.63 -19.74 23.89
C ILE A 89 -19.12 -21.11 24.33
N ARG A 90 -18.66 -21.90 23.37
CA ARG A 90 -17.97 -23.15 23.61
C ARG A 90 -16.50 -23.01 23.23
N TYR A 91 -15.63 -22.91 24.23
CA TYR A 91 -14.19 -22.76 24.07
C TYR A 91 -13.48 -24.10 24.23
N ARG A 92 -12.67 -24.48 23.24
CA ARG A 92 -11.84 -25.68 23.29
C ARG A 92 -10.37 -25.32 23.40
N ASN A 93 -9.73 -25.80 24.50
CA ASN A 93 -8.31 -25.63 24.72
C ASN A 93 -7.51 -26.67 23.93
N GLN A 94 -6.98 -26.27 22.76
CA GLN A 94 -6.12 -27.13 21.95
C GLN A 94 -4.63 -26.87 22.19
N SER A 95 -4.31 -25.92 23.09
CA SER A 95 -2.91 -25.65 23.47
C SER A 95 -2.38 -26.72 24.42
N PRO A 96 -1.06 -26.90 24.53
CA PRO A 96 -0.47 -27.78 25.57
C PRO A 96 -0.57 -27.20 26.96
N HIS A 97 -1.09 -25.97 27.12
CA HIS A 97 -1.12 -25.25 28.39
C HIS A 97 -2.42 -25.47 29.15
N ALA A 98 -2.34 -25.47 30.50
CA ALA A 98 -3.48 -25.44 31.38
C ALA A 98 -4.01 -24.03 31.58
N ILE A 99 -5.26 -23.75 31.20
CA ILE A 99 -5.88 -22.42 31.20
C ILE A 99 -6.74 -22.27 32.47
N ARG A 100 -6.56 -21.18 33.22
CA ARG A 100 -7.28 -20.86 34.46
C ARG A 100 -8.24 -19.70 34.35
N TYR A 101 -8.12 -18.91 33.30
CA TYR A 101 -8.96 -17.74 32.99
C TYR A 101 -9.03 -17.52 31.51
N LEU A 102 -10.07 -16.84 31.07
CA LEU A 102 -10.27 -16.43 29.68
C LEU A 102 -10.20 -14.91 29.61
N TRP A 103 -9.70 -14.40 28.48
CA TRP A 103 -9.84 -13.00 28.10
C TRP A 103 -10.88 -12.88 26.98
N VAL A 104 -11.75 -11.87 27.13
CA VAL A 104 -12.83 -11.56 26.20
C VAL A 104 -12.68 -10.11 25.75
N GLN A 105 -12.77 -9.86 24.46
CA GLN A 105 -12.80 -8.52 23.89
C GLN A 105 -14.23 -7.96 24.03
N VAL A 106 -14.35 -6.72 24.50
CA VAL A 106 -15.59 -5.99 24.69
C VAL A 106 -15.46 -4.66 23.94
N ASP A 107 -15.35 -4.77 22.62
CA ASP A 107 -14.98 -3.64 21.75
C ASP A 107 -15.97 -2.46 21.76
N PRO A 108 -17.31 -2.61 21.98
CA PRO A 108 -18.18 -1.46 22.11
C PRO A 108 -17.77 -0.47 23.20
N ASN A 109 -16.96 -0.89 24.17
CA ASN A 109 -16.43 -0.01 25.21
C ASN A 109 -15.53 1.11 24.68
N ILE A 110 -15.03 1.00 23.43
CA ILE A 110 -14.34 2.11 22.76
C ILE A 110 -15.22 3.37 22.68
N PHE A 111 -16.53 3.20 22.63
CA PHE A 111 -17.51 4.30 22.58
C PHE A 111 -17.89 4.85 23.97
N SER A 112 -17.27 4.35 25.04
CA SER A 112 -17.40 4.98 26.35
C SER A 112 -16.70 6.35 26.37
N PRO A 113 -17.30 7.37 26.97
CA PRO A 113 -16.63 8.66 27.19
C PRO A 113 -15.31 8.55 27.98
N GLN A 114 -15.16 7.48 28.77
CA GLN A 114 -13.99 7.24 29.62
C GLN A 114 -12.98 6.27 28.99
N SER A 115 -13.21 5.78 27.78
CA SER A 115 -12.31 4.82 27.13
C SER A 115 -10.92 5.44 26.88
N ASP A 116 -9.90 4.62 26.96
CA ASP A 116 -8.53 5.03 26.64
C ASP A 116 -8.43 5.56 25.20
N ALA A 117 -9.16 4.98 24.26
CA ALA A 117 -9.24 5.45 22.88
C ALA A 117 -9.72 6.91 22.79
N ASN A 118 -10.81 7.27 23.49
CA ASN A 118 -11.31 8.65 23.52
C ASN A 118 -10.37 9.60 24.23
N ARG A 119 -9.76 9.17 25.33
CA ARG A 119 -8.86 10.00 26.17
C ARG A 119 -7.50 10.26 25.52
N THR A 120 -7.03 9.35 24.66
CA THR A 120 -5.75 9.45 23.94
C THR A 120 -5.89 9.98 22.52
N ARG A 121 -7.12 10.25 22.08
CA ARG A 121 -7.38 10.75 20.72
C ARG A 121 -6.64 12.05 20.45
N SER A 122 -5.78 12.05 19.45
CA SER A 122 -5.01 13.24 19.10
C SER A 122 -5.90 14.30 18.45
N GLY A 123 -5.76 15.57 18.88
CA GLY A 123 -6.42 16.73 18.27
C GLY A 123 -5.83 17.15 16.91
N ARG A 124 -5.07 16.30 16.23
CA ARG A 124 -4.38 16.60 14.96
C ARG A 124 -5.30 17.07 13.84
N MET A 125 -6.58 16.69 13.89
CA MET A 125 -7.57 17.13 12.89
C MET A 125 -8.00 18.59 13.06
N MET A 126 -7.76 19.21 14.21
CA MET A 126 -8.06 20.61 14.48
C MET A 126 -6.88 21.51 14.09
N THR A 127 -6.73 21.77 12.80
CA THR A 127 -5.65 22.61 12.24
C THR A 127 -5.91 24.12 12.35
N SER A 128 -7.11 24.50 12.79
CA SER A 128 -7.53 25.90 12.95
C SER A 128 -8.21 26.13 14.31
N PRO A 129 -8.00 27.30 14.94
CA PRO A 129 -8.73 27.68 16.15
C PRO A 129 -10.25 27.87 15.94
N ARG A 130 -10.70 27.89 14.69
CA ARG A 130 -12.12 27.91 14.30
C ARG A 130 -12.46 26.63 13.58
N VAL A 131 -13.28 25.79 14.20
CA VAL A 131 -13.75 24.51 13.63
C VAL A 131 -15.12 24.68 13.01
N PRO A 132 -15.47 23.90 11.98
CA PRO A 132 -16.84 23.82 11.45
C PRO A 132 -17.86 23.44 12.54
N THR A 133 -19.11 23.93 12.41
CA THR A 133 -20.18 23.58 13.36
C THR A 133 -20.40 22.08 13.46
N SER A 134 -20.32 21.36 12.35
CA SER A 134 -20.44 19.88 12.31
C SER A 134 -19.35 19.17 13.13
N GLU A 135 -18.13 19.65 13.10
CA GLU A 135 -17.06 19.06 13.91
C GLU A 135 -17.25 19.38 15.39
N PHE A 136 -17.72 20.59 15.69
CA PHE A 136 -18.03 20.98 17.06
C PHE A 136 -19.19 20.14 17.62
N GLU A 137 -20.25 19.90 16.83
CA GLU A 137 -21.37 19.03 17.17
C GLU A 137 -20.89 17.60 17.42
N ALA A 138 -20.10 17.05 16.53
CA ALA A 138 -19.52 15.71 16.69
C ALA A 138 -18.68 15.58 17.97
N GLN A 139 -17.93 16.61 18.35
CA GLN A 139 -17.15 16.61 19.60
C GLN A 139 -18.06 16.64 20.86
N LEU A 140 -19.18 17.37 20.79
CA LEU A 140 -20.16 17.39 21.89
C LEU A 140 -20.84 16.03 22.04
N GLU A 141 -21.28 15.44 20.93
CA GLU A 141 -21.90 14.10 20.93
C GLU A 141 -20.94 13.03 21.49
N ARG A 142 -19.69 12.98 21.01
CA ARG A 142 -18.68 12.05 21.55
C ARG A 142 -18.45 12.18 23.05
N ARG A 143 -18.62 13.37 23.59
CA ARG A 143 -18.44 13.63 25.02
C ARG A 143 -19.57 13.07 25.88
N THR A 144 -20.78 12.96 25.34
CA THR A 144 -21.99 12.61 26.07
C THR A 144 -22.51 11.21 25.73
N PHE A 145 -22.22 10.71 24.52
CA PHE A 145 -22.66 9.40 24.09
C PHE A 145 -21.90 8.30 24.85
N ASP A 146 -22.67 7.40 25.47
CA ASP A 146 -22.15 6.18 26.10
C ASP A 146 -22.67 4.95 25.34
N GLY A 147 -21.84 4.43 24.46
CA GLY A 147 -22.04 3.18 23.73
C GLY A 147 -21.38 1.97 24.38
N SER A 148 -20.95 2.09 25.63
CA SER A 148 -20.30 0.97 26.32
C SER A 148 -21.23 -0.23 26.50
N CYS A 149 -20.63 -1.40 26.43
CA CYS A 149 -21.32 -2.66 26.61
C CYS A 149 -21.63 -2.91 28.09
N LYS A 150 -22.92 -3.05 28.41
CA LYS A 150 -23.39 -3.41 29.76
C LYS A 150 -23.46 -4.92 29.87
N MET A 151 -22.62 -5.50 30.74
CA MET A 151 -22.62 -6.92 31.04
C MET A 151 -23.77 -7.22 32.01
N GLU A 152 -24.82 -7.92 31.53
CA GLU A 152 -26.01 -8.25 32.28
C GLU A 152 -25.86 -9.61 33.03
N GLY A 153 -24.91 -10.43 32.61
CA GLY A 153 -24.60 -11.69 33.25
C GLY A 153 -23.49 -12.46 32.55
N VAL A 154 -22.58 -13.02 33.33
CA VAL A 154 -21.55 -13.95 32.88
C VAL A 154 -21.66 -15.21 33.74
N THR A 155 -22.03 -16.34 33.13
CA THR A 155 -22.31 -17.58 33.82
C THR A 155 -21.69 -18.79 33.14
N ASP A 156 -21.59 -19.90 33.84
CA ASP A 156 -21.26 -21.20 33.25
C ASP A 156 -22.49 -21.86 32.58
N ALA A 157 -22.29 -23.05 32.03
CA ALA A 157 -23.35 -23.81 31.36
C ALA A 157 -24.55 -24.14 32.27
N GLN A 158 -24.39 -24.09 33.56
CA GLN A 158 -25.42 -24.35 34.58
C GLN A 158 -25.98 -23.05 35.17
N ASP A 159 -25.78 -21.92 34.52
CA ASP A 159 -26.23 -20.60 34.93
C ASP A 159 -25.65 -20.08 36.25
N ARG A 160 -24.54 -20.68 36.74
CA ARG A 160 -23.83 -20.21 37.94
C ARG A 160 -22.93 -19.03 37.57
N PRO A 161 -22.96 -17.91 38.33
CA PRO A 161 -22.14 -16.74 38.04
C PRO A 161 -20.64 -17.07 38.04
N LEU A 162 -19.91 -16.54 37.04
CA LEU A 162 -18.46 -16.61 36.93
C LEU A 162 -17.84 -15.30 37.42
N PRO A 163 -16.77 -15.37 38.23
CA PRO A 163 -16.00 -14.17 38.59
C PRO A 163 -15.43 -13.52 37.31
N ASN A 164 -15.69 -12.23 37.14
CA ASN A 164 -15.21 -11.49 36.03
C ASN A 164 -14.97 -10.02 36.38
N PHE A 165 -14.10 -9.36 35.59
CA PHE A 165 -13.95 -7.91 35.67
C PHE A 165 -13.59 -7.35 34.29
N VAL A 166 -14.08 -6.13 34.00
CA VAL A 166 -13.86 -5.43 32.77
C VAL A 166 -12.83 -4.32 33.00
N VAL A 167 -11.84 -4.24 32.09
CA VAL A 167 -10.86 -3.16 32.03
C VAL A 167 -10.89 -2.60 30.61
N ASP A 168 -11.49 -1.44 30.45
CA ASP A 168 -11.73 -0.78 29.18
C ASP A 168 -12.37 -1.74 28.15
N THR A 169 -11.68 -2.12 27.09
CA THR A 169 -12.18 -3.01 26.03
C THR A 169 -11.89 -4.50 26.25
N MET A 170 -11.41 -4.88 27.43
CA MET A 170 -11.12 -6.27 27.77
C MET A 170 -11.83 -6.71 29.03
N MET A 171 -12.35 -7.93 29.03
CA MET A 171 -12.93 -8.59 30.20
C MET A 171 -12.16 -9.88 30.52
N ARG A 172 -11.77 -10.06 31.78
CA ARG A 172 -11.23 -11.32 32.26
C ARG A 172 -12.32 -12.11 32.98
N ILE A 173 -12.37 -13.42 32.71
CA ILE A 173 -13.28 -14.38 33.36
C ILE A 173 -12.43 -15.47 34.00
N ASP A 174 -12.50 -15.62 35.33
CA ASP A 174 -11.81 -16.68 36.05
C ASP A 174 -12.62 -17.98 36.00
N LEU A 175 -11.99 -19.07 35.59
CA LEU A 175 -12.62 -20.38 35.51
C LEU A 175 -12.65 -21.07 36.89
N PRO A 176 -13.76 -21.74 37.25
CA PRO A 176 -13.88 -22.43 38.54
C PRO A 176 -12.94 -23.64 38.61
N GLN A 177 -12.52 -24.18 37.50
CA GLN A 177 -11.57 -25.27 37.36
C GLN A 177 -10.58 -24.97 36.22
N THR A 178 -9.37 -25.48 36.34
CA THR A 178 -8.35 -25.39 35.30
C THR A 178 -8.78 -26.21 34.11
N LEU A 179 -8.78 -25.58 32.91
CA LEU A 179 -9.07 -26.21 31.63
C LEU A 179 -7.79 -26.79 31.06
N LEU A 180 -7.68 -28.11 31.01
CA LEU A 180 -6.52 -28.82 30.50
C LEU A 180 -6.53 -28.88 28.97
N SER A 181 -5.40 -29.28 28.38
CA SER A 181 -5.29 -29.52 26.93
C SER A 181 -6.34 -30.54 26.47
N GLY A 182 -7.02 -30.22 25.38
CA GLY A 182 -8.09 -31.04 24.77
C GLY A 182 -9.46 -30.89 25.45
N GLU A 183 -9.56 -30.21 26.57
CA GLU A 183 -10.84 -29.99 27.26
C GLU A 183 -11.62 -28.83 26.69
N GLU A 184 -12.94 -28.83 26.91
CA GLU A 184 -13.87 -27.77 26.50
C GLU A 184 -14.50 -27.09 27.71
N TYR A 185 -14.80 -25.82 27.59
CA TYR A 185 -15.54 -25.04 28.56
C TYR A 185 -16.66 -24.26 27.91
N THR A 186 -17.87 -24.33 28.47
CA THR A 186 -19.03 -23.58 27.98
C THR A 186 -19.40 -22.49 28.96
N LEU A 187 -19.54 -21.27 28.46
CA LEU A 187 -19.99 -20.10 29.22
C LEU A 187 -21.10 -19.38 28.47
N LYS A 188 -21.86 -18.59 29.22
CA LYS A 188 -22.92 -17.75 28.66
C LYS A 188 -22.71 -16.29 29.07
N ILE A 189 -22.94 -15.37 28.13
CA ILE A 189 -22.86 -13.91 28.38
C ILE A 189 -24.16 -13.28 27.93
N ARG A 190 -24.69 -12.32 28.70
CA ARG A 190 -25.78 -11.43 28.30
C ARG A 190 -25.28 -10.00 28.37
N TRP A 191 -25.63 -9.23 27.35
CA TRP A 191 -25.18 -7.84 27.23
C TRP A 191 -26.19 -6.96 26.51
N SER A 192 -26.02 -5.64 26.67
CA SER A 192 -26.72 -4.63 25.88
C SER A 192 -25.84 -3.38 25.69
N TYR A 193 -26.10 -2.62 24.64
CA TYR A 193 -25.44 -1.33 24.39
C TYR A 193 -26.26 -0.46 23.44
N LYS A 194 -25.91 0.86 23.39
CA LYS A 194 -26.48 1.81 22.44
C LYS A 194 -25.66 1.88 21.17
N ILE A 195 -26.32 1.80 20.02
CA ILE A 195 -25.69 1.88 18.70
C ILE A 195 -25.27 3.33 18.44
N ASN A 196 -24.03 3.54 18.01
CA ASN A 196 -23.50 4.85 17.69
C ASN A 196 -24.04 5.39 16.37
N ASN A 197 -24.36 6.68 16.34
CA ASN A 197 -24.61 7.41 15.10
C ASN A 197 -23.27 7.71 14.42
N THR A 198 -23.03 7.12 13.26
CA THR A 198 -21.74 7.21 12.55
C THR A 198 -21.41 8.62 12.08
N ARG A 199 -22.40 9.45 11.78
CA ARG A 199 -22.21 10.86 11.40
C ARG A 199 -21.47 11.68 12.47
N PHE A 200 -21.73 11.40 13.75
CA PHE A 200 -21.18 12.18 14.86
C PHE A 200 -20.06 11.46 15.58
N ILE A 201 -20.24 10.18 15.83
CA ILE A 201 -19.29 9.37 16.62
C ILE A 201 -18.21 8.76 15.73
N GLY A 202 -18.57 8.35 14.51
CA GLY A 202 -17.72 7.55 13.65
C GLY A 202 -17.59 6.11 14.16
N GLY A 203 -16.60 5.36 13.69
CA GLY A 203 -16.35 3.98 14.06
C GLY A 203 -16.53 3.03 12.89
N ARG A 204 -16.29 1.73 13.16
CA ARG A 204 -16.39 0.63 12.19
C ARG A 204 -17.75 -0.07 12.23
N THR A 205 -18.70 0.49 12.99
CA THR A 205 -20.05 0.00 13.26
C THR A 205 -20.95 1.18 13.60
N GLY A 206 -22.25 1.02 13.46
CA GLY A 206 -23.20 2.05 13.84
C GLY A 206 -24.38 2.16 12.88
N TYR A 207 -25.05 3.29 12.91
CA TYR A 207 -26.17 3.55 12.01
C TYR A 207 -26.03 4.88 11.29
N GLU A 208 -26.61 4.93 10.06
CA GLU A 208 -26.89 6.14 9.29
C GLU A 208 -28.40 6.40 9.33
N PHE A 209 -28.77 7.63 9.63
CA PHE A 209 -30.19 8.03 9.66
C PHE A 209 -30.52 8.95 8.48
N PHE A 210 -31.55 8.61 7.75
CA PHE A 210 -32.06 9.36 6.60
C PHE A 210 -33.20 10.25 7.03
N GLU A 211 -32.95 11.53 7.17
CA GLU A 211 -33.93 12.50 7.66
C GLU A 211 -35.15 12.68 6.72
N LYS A 212 -34.99 12.43 5.41
CA LYS A 212 -36.05 12.59 4.41
C LYS A 212 -37.18 11.58 4.57
N ASP A 213 -36.88 10.35 4.88
CA ASP A 213 -37.79 9.22 4.99
C ASP A 213 -37.87 8.62 6.41
N GLN A 214 -37.06 9.16 7.34
CA GLN A 214 -37.00 8.74 8.74
C GLN A 214 -36.64 7.26 8.90
N ASN A 215 -35.77 6.75 8.07
CA ASN A 215 -35.26 5.39 8.11
C ASN A 215 -33.77 5.35 8.47
N ALA A 216 -33.28 4.18 8.82
CA ALA A 216 -31.89 3.97 9.13
C ALA A 216 -31.32 2.75 8.40
N ILE A 217 -29.99 2.80 8.14
CA ILE A 217 -29.19 1.64 7.80
C ILE A 217 -28.30 1.35 9.02
N TYR A 218 -28.31 0.12 9.46
CA TYR A 218 -27.49 -0.40 10.54
C TYR A 218 -26.40 -1.28 9.97
N GLU A 219 -25.13 -0.99 10.28
CA GLU A 219 -23.97 -1.83 10.06
C GLU A 219 -23.41 -2.23 11.41
N ILE A 220 -23.58 -3.49 11.79
CA ILE A 220 -23.33 -3.98 13.15
C ILE A 220 -22.17 -4.96 13.15
N ALA A 221 -21.09 -4.51 13.75
CA ALA A 221 -19.85 -5.26 13.86
C ALA A 221 -19.17 -4.99 15.22
N GLN A 222 -18.29 -5.90 15.65
CA GLN A 222 -17.63 -5.82 16.97
C GLN A 222 -18.65 -5.69 18.11
N TRP A 223 -19.80 -6.32 17.95
CA TRP A 223 -21.03 -6.05 18.67
C TRP A 223 -21.33 -7.01 19.83
N PHE A 224 -20.59 -8.12 19.92
CA PHE A 224 -20.75 -9.14 20.96
C PHE A 224 -19.41 -9.37 21.66
N PRO A 225 -19.40 -9.88 22.91
CA PRO A 225 -18.17 -10.26 23.60
C PRO A 225 -17.45 -11.39 22.88
N ARG A 226 -16.19 -11.20 22.45
CA ARG A 226 -15.43 -12.14 21.65
C ARG A 226 -14.24 -12.68 22.41
N LEU A 227 -14.01 -13.99 22.42
CA LEU A 227 -12.82 -14.59 23.02
C LEU A 227 -11.56 -14.03 22.36
N ALA A 228 -10.63 -13.53 23.15
CA ALA A 228 -9.32 -13.13 22.68
C ALA A 228 -8.53 -14.36 22.18
N ALA A 229 -7.69 -14.16 21.18
CA ALA A 229 -6.81 -15.20 20.69
C ALA A 229 -5.80 -15.64 21.77
N TYR A 230 -5.57 -16.95 21.87
CA TYR A 230 -4.49 -17.52 22.67
C TYR A 230 -3.54 -18.29 21.77
N THR A 231 -2.30 -17.82 21.67
CA THR A 231 -1.34 -18.25 20.64
C THR A 231 -0.08 -18.87 21.22
N ASP A 232 0.65 -19.60 20.38
CA ASP A 232 1.99 -20.15 20.68
C ASP A 232 3.06 -19.04 20.85
N VAL A 233 2.80 -17.85 20.32
CA VAL A 233 3.77 -16.73 20.26
C VAL A 233 3.64 -15.82 21.48
N THR A 234 2.42 -15.36 21.79
CA THR A 234 2.18 -14.32 22.80
C THR A 234 1.36 -14.80 23.99
N GLY A 235 0.82 -16.03 23.95
CA GLY A 235 -0.24 -16.43 24.86
C GLY A 235 -1.52 -15.63 24.55
N TRP A 236 -2.17 -15.08 25.58
CA TRP A 236 -3.35 -14.25 25.37
C TRP A 236 -3.03 -12.94 24.66
N GLN A 237 -3.71 -12.67 23.52
CA GLN A 237 -3.71 -11.37 22.89
C GLN A 237 -4.78 -10.48 23.54
N HIS A 238 -4.41 -9.81 24.62
CA HIS A 238 -5.31 -9.00 25.45
C HIS A 238 -5.00 -7.50 25.40
N LYS A 239 -4.42 -7.04 24.27
CA LYS A 239 -4.16 -5.64 24.03
C LYS A 239 -5.49 -4.88 23.87
N GLN A 240 -5.61 -3.73 24.53
CA GLN A 240 -6.78 -2.86 24.44
C GLN A 240 -7.04 -2.42 22.99
N TYR A 241 -8.31 -2.26 22.64
CA TYR A 241 -8.71 -1.73 21.35
C TYR A 241 -8.71 -0.19 21.40
N LEU A 242 -7.78 0.42 20.68
CA LEU A 242 -7.62 1.89 20.61
C LEU A 242 -8.15 2.48 19.31
N GLY A 243 -8.65 1.66 18.39
CA GLY A 243 -9.32 2.07 17.16
C GLY A 243 -8.50 2.02 15.89
N GLN A 244 -7.16 1.84 15.96
CA GLN A 244 -6.29 1.77 14.79
C GLN A 244 -5.87 0.34 14.46
N GLY A 245 -5.28 -0.40 15.42
CA GLY A 245 -5.01 -1.82 15.26
C GLY A 245 -6.30 -2.62 15.27
N GLU A 246 -6.50 -3.52 14.31
CA GLU A 246 -7.74 -4.27 14.16
C GLU A 246 -7.82 -5.50 15.06
N PHE A 247 -8.20 -6.68 14.58
CA PHE A 247 -8.56 -7.77 15.45
C PHE A 247 -7.76 -9.03 15.15
N THR A 248 -7.52 -9.85 16.17
CA THR A 248 -7.08 -11.23 15.98
C THR A 248 -7.94 -12.12 16.88
N LEU A 249 -8.62 -13.07 16.25
CA LEU A 249 -9.66 -13.89 16.88
C LEU A 249 -9.46 -15.36 16.51
N GLU A 250 -10.09 -16.26 17.27
CA GLU A 250 -10.05 -17.69 16.97
C GLU A 250 -11.14 -18.09 15.98
N PHE A 251 -10.88 -19.12 15.20
CA PHE A 251 -11.88 -19.73 14.33
C PHE A 251 -12.88 -20.55 15.10
N GLY A 252 -14.12 -20.60 14.61
CA GLY A 252 -15.20 -21.43 15.11
C GLY A 252 -16.45 -21.37 14.26
N ASP A 253 -17.49 -22.06 14.73
CA ASP A 253 -18.77 -22.12 14.05
C ASP A 253 -19.76 -21.18 14.76
N TYR A 254 -20.53 -20.43 13.98
CA TYR A 254 -21.47 -19.44 14.47
C TYR A 254 -22.89 -19.77 14.04
N LEU A 255 -23.81 -19.89 15.02
CA LEU A 255 -25.25 -19.92 14.81
C LEU A 255 -25.85 -18.66 15.42
N VAL A 256 -26.32 -17.75 14.58
CA VAL A 256 -26.80 -16.42 15.00
C VAL A 256 -28.24 -16.19 14.59
N ARG A 257 -29.08 -15.82 15.59
CA ARG A 257 -30.48 -15.45 15.40
C ARG A 257 -30.63 -13.95 15.60
N ILE A 258 -30.99 -13.24 14.52
CA ILE A 258 -31.06 -11.79 14.47
C ILE A 258 -32.53 -11.37 14.37
N THR A 259 -33.06 -10.80 15.43
CA THR A 259 -34.43 -10.26 15.47
C THR A 259 -34.44 -8.78 15.18
N VAL A 260 -35.12 -8.42 14.11
CA VAL A 260 -35.23 -7.04 13.59
C VAL A 260 -36.70 -6.71 13.24
N PRO A 261 -37.07 -5.47 12.96
CA PRO A 261 -38.38 -5.14 12.38
C PRO A 261 -38.69 -6.02 11.15
N SER A 262 -39.96 -6.44 11.01
CA SER A 262 -40.32 -7.43 10.01
C SER A 262 -40.22 -6.95 8.55
N ASP A 263 -40.13 -5.63 8.34
CA ASP A 263 -39.90 -4.96 7.06
C ASP A 263 -38.37 -4.80 6.72
N HIS A 264 -37.48 -5.12 7.66
CA HIS A 264 -36.05 -5.08 7.40
C HIS A 264 -35.58 -6.29 6.57
N ILE A 265 -34.61 -6.01 5.70
CA ILE A 265 -33.77 -7.00 5.01
C ILE A 265 -32.44 -7.07 5.75
N VAL A 266 -31.93 -8.28 5.96
CA VAL A 266 -30.68 -8.52 6.69
C VAL A 266 -29.65 -9.16 5.79
N ALA A 267 -28.46 -8.53 5.72
CA ALA A 267 -27.23 -9.10 5.18
C ALA A 267 -26.34 -9.55 6.34
N SER A 268 -25.68 -10.71 6.24
CA SER A 268 -24.92 -11.22 7.39
C SER A 268 -23.81 -12.18 6.98
N THR A 269 -22.80 -12.29 7.81
CA THR A 269 -21.85 -13.40 7.80
C THR A 269 -22.60 -14.73 7.77
N GLY A 270 -22.21 -15.66 6.90
CA GLY A 270 -22.80 -16.99 6.81
C GLY A 270 -23.99 -17.13 5.87
N GLN A 271 -24.59 -18.30 5.89
CA GLN A 271 -25.72 -18.66 5.06
C GLN A 271 -27.04 -18.51 5.82
N LEU A 272 -28.07 -17.93 5.18
CA LEU A 272 -29.44 -17.87 5.70
C LEU A 272 -30.03 -19.27 5.79
N GLN A 273 -30.54 -19.63 7.01
CA GLN A 273 -31.06 -20.95 7.33
C GLN A 273 -32.58 -21.06 7.23
N ASN A 274 -33.30 -19.96 7.36
CA ASN A 274 -34.76 -19.93 7.40
C ASN A 274 -35.41 -19.03 6.32
N PRO A 275 -35.04 -19.15 5.04
CA PRO A 275 -35.54 -18.29 3.95
C PRO A 275 -37.07 -18.36 3.81
N ASN A 276 -37.69 -19.48 4.14
CA ASN A 276 -39.15 -19.66 4.10
C ASN A 276 -39.91 -18.81 5.11
N GLU A 277 -39.26 -18.40 6.19
CA GLU A 277 -39.89 -17.59 7.26
C GLU A 277 -39.69 -16.08 7.05
N VAL A 278 -38.57 -15.69 6.41
CA VAL A 278 -38.16 -14.29 6.34
C VAL A 278 -38.26 -13.65 4.96
N LEU A 279 -38.28 -14.46 3.89
CA LEU A 279 -38.41 -14.01 2.50
C LEU A 279 -39.80 -14.30 1.92
N THR A 280 -40.29 -13.44 1.03
CA THR A 280 -41.48 -13.73 0.24
C THR A 280 -41.22 -14.86 -0.75
N GLN A 281 -42.28 -15.40 -1.34
CA GLN A 281 -42.16 -16.43 -2.36
C GLN A 281 -41.36 -15.91 -3.56
N GLU A 282 -41.67 -14.70 -4.02
CA GLU A 282 -40.99 -14.07 -5.17
C GLU A 282 -39.53 -13.83 -4.91
N GLN A 283 -39.13 -13.42 -3.72
CA GLN A 283 -37.71 -13.23 -3.33
C GLN A 283 -36.97 -14.57 -3.35
N ARG A 284 -37.58 -15.65 -2.89
CA ARG A 284 -36.94 -16.98 -2.95
C ARG A 284 -36.77 -17.49 -4.38
N GLU A 285 -37.78 -17.34 -5.22
CA GLU A 285 -37.72 -17.70 -6.65
C GLU A 285 -36.61 -16.93 -7.38
N ARG A 286 -36.49 -15.61 -7.10
CA ARG A 286 -35.39 -14.77 -7.65
C ARG A 286 -34.03 -15.21 -7.13
N LEU A 287 -33.92 -15.61 -5.87
CA LEU A 287 -32.67 -16.09 -5.28
C LEU A 287 -32.24 -17.43 -5.92
N GLU A 288 -33.18 -18.33 -6.18
CA GLU A 288 -32.93 -19.58 -6.93
C GLU A 288 -32.48 -19.26 -8.36
N GLN A 289 -33.14 -18.31 -9.04
CA GLN A 289 -32.73 -17.85 -10.38
C GLN A 289 -31.31 -17.26 -10.37
N ALA A 290 -30.99 -16.41 -9.38
CA ALA A 290 -29.69 -15.79 -9.24
C ALA A 290 -28.56 -16.81 -9.12
N ALA A 291 -28.84 -17.97 -8.52
CA ALA A 291 -27.85 -19.02 -8.33
C ALA A 291 -27.22 -19.52 -9.65
N THR A 292 -27.91 -19.41 -10.79
CA THR A 292 -27.43 -19.86 -12.10
C THR A 292 -27.36 -18.76 -13.15
N ALA A 293 -27.66 -17.51 -12.77
CA ALA A 293 -27.70 -16.39 -13.68
C ALA A 293 -26.28 -15.94 -14.10
N GLU A 294 -26.15 -15.47 -15.34
CA GLU A 294 -24.91 -14.91 -15.88
C GLU A 294 -24.71 -13.43 -15.51
N ARG A 295 -25.73 -12.81 -14.92
CA ARG A 295 -25.75 -11.40 -14.47
C ARG A 295 -26.47 -11.28 -13.14
N PRO A 296 -26.20 -10.24 -12.34
CA PRO A 296 -26.91 -10.00 -11.10
C PRO A 296 -28.44 -9.93 -11.31
N VAL A 297 -29.17 -10.56 -10.40
CA VAL A 297 -30.64 -10.59 -10.36
C VAL A 297 -31.09 -9.87 -9.11
N PHE A 298 -32.04 -8.93 -9.22
CA PHE A 298 -32.64 -8.30 -8.05
C PHE A 298 -33.49 -9.30 -7.26
N ILE A 299 -33.11 -9.53 -6.03
CA ILE A 299 -33.88 -10.30 -5.04
C ILE A 299 -34.92 -9.39 -4.40
N VAL A 300 -34.49 -8.20 -3.95
CA VAL A 300 -35.36 -7.09 -3.55
C VAL A 300 -35.13 -5.97 -4.56
N THR A 301 -36.17 -5.61 -5.27
CA THR A 301 -36.11 -4.58 -6.31
C THR A 301 -36.08 -3.16 -5.74
N PRO A 302 -35.63 -2.16 -6.51
CA PRO A 302 -35.71 -0.76 -6.10
C PRO A 302 -37.15 -0.29 -5.71
N ASP A 303 -38.16 -0.82 -6.36
CA ASP A 303 -39.57 -0.47 -6.07
C ASP A 303 -40.07 -1.09 -4.76
N GLU A 304 -39.67 -2.36 -4.49
CA GLU A 304 -39.98 -3.03 -3.23
C GLU A 304 -39.27 -2.33 -2.05
N ALA A 305 -38.02 -1.94 -2.21
CA ALA A 305 -37.27 -1.17 -1.20
C ALA A 305 -37.96 0.16 -0.91
N ARG A 306 -38.43 0.90 -1.95
CA ARG A 306 -39.20 2.14 -1.76
C ARG A 306 -40.53 1.92 -1.06
N ALA A 307 -41.20 0.80 -1.31
CA ALA A 307 -42.43 0.45 -0.59
C ALA A 307 -42.15 0.20 0.90
N ASN A 308 -41.11 -0.57 1.21
CA ASN A 308 -40.70 -0.83 2.60
C ASN A 308 -40.30 0.44 3.38
N GLU A 309 -39.75 1.46 2.70
CA GLU A 309 -39.39 2.74 3.33
C GLU A 309 -40.64 3.50 3.87
N THR A 310 -41.79 3.27 3.30
CA THR A 310 -43.06 3.99 3.63
C THR A 310 -43.98 3.22 4.56
N GLU A 311 -43.95 1.88 4.52
CA GLU A 311 -44.86 0.98 5.24
C GLU A 311 -44.19 0.41 6.49
N LYS A 312 -43.93 1.27 7.50
CA LYS A 312 -43.29 0.84 8.76
C LYS A 312 -44.19 -0.10 9.55
N THR A 313 -43.59 -1.14 10.10
CA THR A 313 -44.29 -2.15 10.92
C THR A 313 -43.74 -2.18 12.34
N ASP A 314 -44.64 -2.44 13.30
CA ASP A 314 -44.31 -2.65 14.71
C ASP A 314 -43.97 -4.12 15.04
N THR A 315 -44.10 -5.02 14.06
CA THR A 315 -43.80 -6.45 14.25
C THR A 315 -42.34 -6.75 13.97
N THR A 316 -41.85 -7.86 14.49
CA THR A 316 -40.47 -8.33 14.27
C THR A 316 -40.45 -9.67 13.60
N LYS A 317 -39.32 -10.02 12.94
CA LYS A 317 -39.00 -11.34 12.46
C LYS A 317 -37.55 -11.69 12.81
N THR A 318 -37.27 -12.99 12.92
CA THR A 318 -35.96 -13.48 13.27
C THR A 318 -35.29 -14.16 12.07
N TRP A 319 -34.17 -13.62 11.63
CA TRP A 319 -33.29 -14.19 10.62
C TRP A 319 -32.28 -15.11 11.29
N ILE A 320 -32.04 -16.31 10.74
CA ILE A 320 -31.11 -17.29 11.29
C ILE A 320 -30.00 -17.53 10.29
N PHE A 321 -28.76 -17.28 10.71
CA PHE A 321 -27.57 -17.49 9.90
C PHE A 321 -26.62 -18.52 10.54
N TYR A 322 -25.97 -19.30 9.69
CA TYR A 322 -24.92 -20.22 10.10
C TYR A 322 -23.66 -19.97 9.30
N ALA A 323 -22.53 -19.81 10.00
CA ALA A 323 -21.21 -19.64 9.41
C ALA A 323 -20.25 -20.68 9.99
N GLU A 324 -19.59 -21.43 9.14
CA GLU A 324 -18.64 -22.47 9.52
C GLU A 324 -17.22 -21.95 9.44
N ASN A 325 -16.44 -22.21 10.48
CA ASN A 325 -15.00 -21.93 10.54
C ASN A 325 -14.63 -20.48 10.18
N VAL A 326 -15.29 -19.54 10.82
CA VAL A 326 -15.02 -18.10 10.72
C VAL A 326 -14.47 -17.56 12.03
N ARG A 327 -13.77 -16.43 11.96
CA ARG A 327 -13.17 -15.80 13.15
C ARG A 327 -14.01 -14.69 13.79
N ASP A 328 -14.99 -14.19 13.07
CA ASP A 328 -15.85 -13.08 13.51
C ASP A 328 -17.21 -13.16 12.82
N PHE A 329 -18.15 -12.28 13.22
CA PHE A 329 -19.49 -12.23 12.68
C PHE A 329 -20.01 -10.79 12.66
N ALA A 330 -20.47 -10.33 11.48
CA ALA A 330 -21.10 -9.02 11.32
C ALA A 330 -22.43 -9.16 10.57
N PHE A 331 -23.28 -8.16 10.71
CA PHE A 331 -24.53 -8.06 9.95
C PHE A 331 -24.91 -6.62 9.67
N ALA A 332 -25.72 -6.43 8.64
CA ALA A 332 -26.38 -5.16 8.33
C ALA A 332 -27.88 -5.36 8.21
N SER A 333 -28.65 -4.33 8.56
CA SER A 333 -30.11 -4.41 8.58
C SER A 333 -30.73 -3.07 8.19
N SER A 334 -31.68 -3.10 7.26
CA SER A 334 -32.47 -1.90 6.88
C SER A 334 -33.68 -2.29 6.07
N ARG A 335 -34.74 -1.47 6.17
CA ARG A 335 -35.88 -1.56 5.23
C ARG A 335 -35.58 -0.92 3.88
N LYS A 336 -34.50 -0.11 3.79
CA LYS A 336 -34.04 0.57 2.57
C LYS A 336 -33.30 -0.32 1.56
N PHE A 337 -32.96 -1.54 1.94
CA PHE A 337 -32.07 -2.36 1.11
C PHE A 337 -32.77 -2.87 -0.16
N ILE A 338 -32.22 -2.48 -1.30
CA ILE A 338 -32.23 -3.24 -2.53
C ILE A 338 -31.24 -4.38 -2.31
N TRP A 339 -31.52 -5.56 -2.84
CA TRP A 339 -30.63 -6.70 -2.80
C TRP A 339 -30.53 -7.31 -4.18
N ASP A 340 -29.34 -7.36 -4.75
CA ASP A 340 -29.05 -8.13 -5.93
C ASP A 340 -28.06 -9.26 -5.63
N ALA A 341 -28.09 -10.32 -6.45
CA ALA A 341 -27.26 -11.50 -6.25
C ALA A 341 -26.91 -12.18 -7.58
N GLN A 342 -25.76 -12.86 -7.61
CA GLN A 342 -25.33 -13.72 -8.70
C GLN A 342 -24.54 -14.90 -8.17
N GLY A 343 -24.92 -16.13 -8.56
CA GLY A 343 -24.10 -17.32 -8.30
C GLY A 343 -22.85 -17.32 -9.19
N HIS A 344 -21.71 -17.60 -8.57
CA HIS A 344 -20.42 -17.67 -9.23
C HIS A 344 -19.68 -18.96 -8.91
N GLN A 345 -19.05 -19.57 -9.89
CA GLN A 345 -18.27 -20.79 -9.73
C GLN A 345 -16.79 -20.45 -9.57
N VAL A 346 -16.21 -20.78 -8.41
CA VAL A 346 -14.79 -20.69 -8.14
C VAL A 346 -14.23 -22.12 -8.05
N ASN A 347 -13.74 -22.63 -9.15
CA ASN A 347 -13.36 -24.04 -9.32
C ASN A 347 -14.46 -24.98 -8.83
N ASP A 348 -14.25 -25.74 -7.75
CA ASP A 348 -15.25 -26.68 -7.22
C ASP A 348 -16.27 -26.03 -6.29
N ASN A 349 -16.06 -24.77 -5.89
CA ASN A 349 -16.91 -24.07 -4.94
C ASN A 349 -17.92 -23.16 -5.64
N ARG A 350 -19.18 -23.24 -5.24
CA ARG A 350 -20.21 -22.30 -5.66
C ARG A 350 -20.40 -21.21 -4.62
N VAL A 351 -20.21 -19.97 -5.01
CA VAL A 351 -20.31 -18.78 -4.15
C VAL A 351 -21.47 -17.92 -4.61
N MET A 352 -22.32 -17.46 -3.69
CA MET A 352 -23.32 -16.46 -3.99
C MET A 352 -22.72 -15.07 -3.71
N ALA A 353 -22.44 -14.29 -4.75
CA ALA A 353 -22.05 -12.90 -4.66
C ALA A 353 -23.30 -12.05 -4.49
N MET A 354 -23.34 -11.18 -3.46
CA MET A 354 -24.54 -10.42 -3.12
C MET A 354 -24.21 -8.97 -2.78
N SER A 355 -25.07 -8.05 -3.18
CA SER A 355 -24.93 -6.63 -2.86
C SER A 355 -26.23 -6.10 -2.23
N PHE A 356 -26.07 -5.33 -1.14
CA PHE A 356 -27.15 -4.70 -0.40
C PHE A 356 -26.92 -3.19 -0.33
N TYR A 357 -27.87 -2.39 -0.78
CA TYR A 357 -27.69 -0.93 -0.85
C TYR A 357 -29.03 -0.21 -0.92
N PRO A 358 -29.11 1.07 -0.46
CA PRO A 358 -30.34 1.84 -0.58
C PRO A 358 -30.53 2.40 -2.00
N ASN A 359 -31.72 2.92 -2.27
CA ASN A 359 -32.03 3.60 -3.54
C ASN A 359 -31.06 4.75 -3.86
N GLU A 360 -30.46 5.38 -2.85
CA GLU A 360 -29.41 6.40 -2.98
C GLU A 360 -28.12 5.85 -3.60
N GLY A 361 -27.94 4.53 -3.64
CA GLY A 361 -26.83 3.86 -4.32
C GLY A 361 -27.00 3.73 -5.84
N GLU A 362 -28.23 3.89 -6.34
CA GLU A 362 -28.51 3.74 -7.77
C GLU A 362 -28.02 4.93 -8.62
N PRO A 363 -27.58 4.71 -9.85
CA PRO A 363 -27.37 3.41 -10.55
C PRO A 363 -25.93 2.86 -10.40
N LEU A 364 -25.14 3.38 -9.48
CA LEU A 364 -23.73 3.06 -9.34
C LEU A 364 -23.55 1.63 -8.79
N TRP A 365 -24.31 1.27 -7.76
CA TRP A 365 -24.20 0.01 -7.05
C TRP A 365 -24.67 -1.18 -7.87
N SER A 366 -25.88 -1.11 -8.44
CA SER A 366 -26.42 -2.17 -9.31
C SER A 366 -25.54 -2.46 -10.53
N LYS A 367 -24.78 -1.44 -10.97
CA LYS A 367 -23.90 -1.58 -12.14
C LYS A 367 -22.57 -2.21 -11.83
N TYR A 368 -21.99 -2.00 -10.65
CA TYR A 368 -20.60 -2.36 -10.39
C TYR A 368 -20.39 -3.31 -9.20
N SER A 369 -21.23 -3.26 -8.15
CA SER A 369 -20.90 -3.91 -6.88
C SER A 369 -20.72 -5.42 -7.00
N THR A 370 -21.75 -6.16 -7.41
CA THR A 370 -21.71 -7.63 -7.54
C THR A 370 -20.68 -8.09 -8.57
N HIS A 371 -20.45 -7.31 -9.63
CA HIS A 371 -19.37 -7.59 -10.58
C HIS A 371 -17.99 -7.44 -9.95
N SER A 372 -17.79 -6.45 -9.07
CA SER A 372 -16.52 -6.28 -8.35
C SER A 372 -16.25 -7.42 -7.38
N ILE A 373 -17.28 -7.93 -6.68
CA ILE A 373 -17.16 -9.13 -5.85
C ILE A 373 -16.66 -10.32 -6.68
N ILE A 374 -17.34 -10.63 -7.77
CA ILE A 374 -17.00 -11.77 -8.64
C ILE A 374 -15.59 -11.64 -9.21
N HIS A 375 -15.23 -10.43 -9.65
CA HIS A 375 -13.89 -10.15 -10.17
C HIS A 375 -12.81 -10.41 -9.10
N THR A 376 -13.02 -9.93 -7.88
CA THR A 376 -12.10 -10.17 -6.76
C THR A 376 -11.94 -11.65 -6.48
N LEU A 377 -13.03 -12.41 -6.39
CA LEU A 377 -12.99 -13.84 -6.15
C LEU A 377 -12.15 -14.57 -7.22
N ASN A 378 -12.28 -14.18 -8.48
CA ASN A 378 -11.49 -14.78 -9.57
C ASN A 378 -10.01 -14.49 -9.47
N VAL A 379 -9.64 -13.23 -9.23
CA VAL A 379 -8.25 -12.80 -9.21
C VAL A 379 -7.53 -13.32 -7.96
N TYR A 380 -8.11 -13.11 -6.79
CA TYR A 380 -7.51 -13.55 -5.53
C TYR A 380 -7.39 -15.08 -5.45
N SER A 381 -8.41 -15.85 -5.90
CA SER A 381 -8.32 -17.31 -5.92
C SER A 381 -7.16 -17.80 -6.80
N ARG A 382 -6.88 -17.12 -7.89
CA ARG A 382 -5.77 -17.49 -8.78
C ARG A 382 -4.40 -17.31 -8.13
N TYR A 383 -4.23 -16.22 -7.35
CA TYR A 383 -2.95 -15.92 -6.68
C TYR A 383 -2.79 -16.59 -5.32
N THR A 384 -3.86 -17.14 -4.73
CA THR A 384 -3.84 -17.70 -3.38
C THR A 384 -4.41 -19.13 -3.33
N PHE A 385 -5.67 -19.27 -2.98
CA PHE A 385 -6.46 -20.50 -2.90
C PHE A 385 -7.92 -20.21 -3.25
N ASP A 386 -8.66 -21.23 -3.65
CA ASP A 386 -10.08 -21.11 -3.97
C ASP A 386 -10.86 -20.61 -2.76
N TYR A 387 -11.73 -19.61 -2.99
CA TYR A 387 -12.59 -19.04 -1.97
C TYR A 387 -13.44 -20.14 -1.33
N PRO A 388 -13.31 -20.41 -0.02
CA PRO A 388 -13.94 -21.59 0.58
C PRO A 388 -15.37 -21.36 1.09
N TYR A 389 -15.78 -20.09 1.23
CA TYR A 389 -17.06 -19.75 1.83
C TYR A 389 -18.20 -19.72 0.82
N PRO A 390 -19.46 -20.00 1.24
CA PRO A 390 -20.61 -20.11 0.34
C PRO A 390 -21.14 -18.77 -0.15
N VAL A 391 -20.79 -17.66 0.49
CA VAL A 391 -21.28 -16.31 0.14
C VAL A 391 -20.16 -15.29 0.20
N ALA A 392 -20.30 -14.20 -0.58
CA ALA A 392 -19.46 -12.99 -0.50
C ALA A 392 -20.37 -11.78 -0.68
N ILE A 393 -20.42 -10.89 0.31
CA ILE A 393 -21.44 -9.85 0.44
C ILE A 393 -20.80 -8.48 0.55
N SER A 394 -21.30 -7.53 -0.24
CA SER A 394 -20.95 -6.10 -0.13
C SER A 394 -22.20 -5.32 0.28
N VAL A 395 -22.09 -4.53 1.34
CA VAL A 395 -23.18 -3.70 1.88
C VAL A 395 -22.80 -2.24 1.76
N ASN A 396 -23.75 -1.42 1.30
CA ASN A 396 -23.61 0.03 1.33
C ASN A 396 -24.22 0.61 2.60
N GLY A 397 -23.40 1.34 3.33
CA GLY A 397 -23.87 2.02 4.53
C GLY A 397 -22.91 3.13 4.96
N PRO A 398 -22.94 3.49 6.24
CA PRO A 398 -22.17 4.59 6.77
C PRO A 398 -20.68 4.29 6.97
N VAL A 399 -20.29 3.02 6.99
CA VAL A 399 -18.88 2.61 7.10
C VAL A 399 -18.29 2.54 5.70
N GLY A 400 -17.26 3.33 5.45
CA GLY A 400 -16.77 3.60 4.10
C GLY A 400 -15.89 2.52 3.48
N GLY A 401 -15.39 1.59 4.28
CA GLY A 401 -14.59 0.42 3.93
C GLY A 401 -14.29 -0.33 5.22
N MET A 402 -14.73 -1.60 5.34
CA MET A 402 -14.45 -2.48 6.47
C MET A 402 -14.89 -3.90 6.15
N GLU A 403 -14.03 -4.82 6.50
CA GLU A 403 -14.16 -6.24 6.22
C GLU A 403 -14.62 -7.06 7.44
N TYR A 404 -15.36 -8.11 7.14
CA TYR A 404 -15.70 -9.20 8.07
C TYR A 404 -15.81 -10.51 7.28
N PRO A 405 -15.76 -11.68 7.91
CA PRO A 405 -15.92 -12.93 7.17
C PRO A 405 -17.19 -12.94 6.33
N MET A 406 -17.06 -13.13 5.02
CA MET A 406 -18.14 -13.22 4.03
C MET A 406 -18.94 -11.92 3.78
N ILE A 407 -18.77 -10.86 4.56
CA ILE A 407 -19.50 -9.60 4.43
C ILE A 407 -18.54 -8.42 4.61
N CYS A 408 -18.69 -7.39 3.78
CA CYS A 408 -17.95 -6.15 3.95
C CYS A 408 -18.87 -4.94 3.83
N PHE A 409 -18.49 -3.84 4.48
CA PHE A 409 -19.19 -2.57 4.46
C PHE A 409 -18.46 -1.59 3.57
N ASN A 410 -19.17 -0.89 2.68
CA ASN A 410 -18.58 -0.08 1.63
C ASN A 410 -19.31 1.25 1.43
N GLY A 411 -18.56 2.28 1.05
CA GLY A 411 -19.01 3.65 1.06
C GLY A 411 -19.65 4.17 -0.20
N PRO A 412 -18.90 4.56 -1.28
CA PRO A 412 -19.36 5.71 -2.05
C PRO A 412 -20.69 5.51 -2.77
N ARG A 413 -21.49 6.60 -2.81
CA ARG A 413 -22.77 6.69 -3.52
C ARG A 413 -22.68 7.74 -4.64
N PRO A 414 -23.54 7.67 -5.68
CA PRO A 414 -23.70 8.74 -6.66
C PRO A 414 -24.31 9.99 -6.03
N GLY A 415 -24.36 11.08 -6.77
CA GLY A 415 -25.15 12.26 -6.38
C GLY A 415 -26.65 11.98 -6.38
N GLU A 416 -27.45 12.84 -5.73
CA GLU A 416 -28.92 12.70 -5.66
C GLU A 416 -29.60 12.63 -7.03
N ASP A 417 -28.99 13.16 -8.07
CA ASP A 417 -29.43 13.06 -9.47
C ASP A 417 -29.02 11.77 -10.17
N GLY A 418 -28.38 10.83 -9.46
CA GLY A 418 -27.87 9.56 -9.99
C GLY A 418 -26.61 9.71 -10.85
N THR A 419 -25.99 10.89 -10.91
CA THR A 419 -24.71 11.07 -11.60
C THR A 419 -23.53 10.86 -10.64
N TYR A 420 -22.39 10.41 -11.18
CA TYR A 420 -21.17 10.20 -10.41
C TYR A 420 -19.92 10.61 -11.20
N SER A 421 -18.87 10.97 -10.50
CA SER A 421 -17.57 11.25 -11.09
C SER A 421 -16.81 9.96 -11.40
N ALA A 422 -15.79 10.02 -12.25
CA ALA A 422 -14.86 8.92 -12.43
C ALA A 422 -14.21 8.50 -11.09
N ALA A 423 -13.84 9.48 -10.27
CA ALA A 423 -13.30 9.20 -8.93
C ALA A 423 -14.27 8.40 -8.04
N THR A 424 -15.57 8.70 -8.09
CA THR A 424 -16.61 7.97 -7.34
C THR A 424 -16.77 6.54 -7.88
N LYS A 425 -16.77 6.37 -9.22
CA LYS A 425 -16.81 5.03 -9.86
C LYS A 425 -15.65 4.15 -9.38
N TYR A 426 -14.45 4.65 -9.56
CA TYR A 426 -13.26 3.86 -9.22
C TYR A 426 -13.07 3.68 -7.72
N ALA A 427 -13.49 4.65 -6.89
CA ALA A 427 -13.49 4.49 -5.45
C ALA A 427 -14.42 3.34 -4.99
N LEU A 428 -15.61 3.20 -5.62
CA LEU A 428 -16.50 2.08 -5.32
C LEU A 428 -15.89 0.73 -5.73
N ILE A 429 -15.40 0.63 -6.95
CA ILE A 429 -14.81 -0.61 -7.46
C ILE A 429 -13.59 -1.01 -6.60
N SER A 430 -12.68 -0.06 -6.35
CA SER A 430 -11.47 -0.29 -5.55
C SER A 430 -11.77 -0.72 -4.11
N VAL A 431 -12.73 -0.07 -3.44
CA VAL A 431 -13.08 -0.42 -2.06
C VAL A 431 -13.73 -1.81 -1.99
N ILE A 432 -14.60 -2.18 -2.93
CA ILE A 432 -15.21 -3.52 -2.94
C ILE A 432 -14.13 -4.60 -3.22
N ILE A 433 -13.21 -4.34 -4.15
CA ILE A 433 -12.09 -5.26 -4.40
C ILE A 433 -11.26 -5.43 -3.12
N HIS A 434 -10.97 -4.34 -2.42
CA HIS A 434 -10.19 -4.34 -1.19
C HIS A 434 -10.91 -5.11 -0.08
N GLU A 435 -12.14 -4.74 0.25
CA GLU A 435 -12.88 -5.31 1.39
C GLU A 435 -13.27 -6.79 1.15
N VAL A 436 -13.63 -7.17 -0.07
CA VAL A 436 -13.84 -8.59 -0.41
C VAL A 436 -12.52 -9.37 -0.38
N GLY A 437 -11.42 -8.74 -0.79
CA GLY A 437 -10.08 -9.30 -0.75
C GLY A 437 -9.63 -9.69 0.65
N HIS A 438 -10.02 -8.93 1.65
CA HIS A 438 -9.75 -9.23 3.05
C HIS A 438 -10.31 -10.59 3.53
N ASN A 439 -11.26 -11.19 2.83
CA ASN A 439 -11.65 -12.57 3.14
C ASN A 439 -10.47 -13.54 3.03
N TYR A 440 -9.48 -13.27 2.17
CA TYR A 440 -8.26 -14.07 2.04
C TYR A 440 -7.23 -13.67 3.10
N PHE A 441 -7.00 -12.38 3.29
CA PHE A 441 -6.09 -11.77 4.25
C PHE A 441 -6.80 -10.58 4.92
N PRO A 442 -7.15 -10.59 6.21
CA PRO A 442 -6.74 -11.55 7.23
C PRO A 442 -7.82 -12.57 7.65
N MET A 443 -9.01 -12.59 7.00
CA MET A 443 -10.13 -13.41 7.53
C MET A 443 -9.84 -14.92 7.47
N ILE A 444 -9.08 -15.39 6.48
CA ILE A 444 -8.69 -16.81 6.34
C ILE A 444 -7.24 -17.02 6.73
N VAL A 445 -6.29 -16.22 6.22
CA VAL A 445 -4.91 -16.20 6.68
C VAL A 445 -4.81 -15.18 7.80
N ASN A 446 -5.05 -15.66 9.03
CA ASN A 446 -5.45 -14.87 10.20
C ASN A 446 -4.23 -14.25 10.93
N SER A 447 -3.62 -13.20 10.37
CA SER A 447 -2.53 -12.47 11.03
C SER A 447 -2.97 -11.71 12.28
N ASP A 448 -2.03 -11.33 13.15
CA ASP A 448 -2.29 -10.48 14.32
C ASP A 448 -2.28 -9.00 13.93
N GLU A 449 -3.43 -8.46 13.58
CA GLU A 449 -3.62 -7.08 13.15
C GLU A 449 -3.43 -6.06 14.29
N ARG A 450 -3.50 -6.50 15.55
CA ARG A 450 -3.15 -5.65 16.71
C ARG A 450 -1.67 -5.26 16.71
N GLN A 451 -0.83 -6.06 16.03
CA GLN A 451 0.61 -5.87 15.97
C GLN A 451 1.06 -5.39 14.60
N TRP A 452 0.58 -6.00 13.51
CA TRP A 452 1.12 -5.83 12.17
C TRP A 452 0.03 -5.56 11.13
N SER A 453 -0.42 -4.31 11.03
CA SER A 453 -1.42 -3.92 10.02
C SER A 453 -0.99 -4.18 8.58
N TRP A 454 0.31 -4.25 8.29
CA TRP A 454 0.79 -4.51 6.94
C TRP A 454 0.49 -5.92 6.43
N MET A 455 0.36 -6.91 7.33
CA MET A 455 0.02 -8.29 6.96
C MET A 455 -1.45 -8.44 6.56
N ASP A 456 -2.26 -7.57 7.04
CA ASP A 456 -3.65 -7.37 6.71
C ASP A 456 -3.77 -6.45 5.49
N GLU A 457 -3.57 -5.17 5.66
CA GLU A 457 -3.79 -4.11 4.69
C GLU A 457 -2.80 -4.13 3.51
N GLY A 458 -1.53 -4.38 3.82
CA GLY A 458 -0.47 -4.31 2.81
C GLY A 458 -0.51 -5.46 1.83
N ILE A 459 -0.69 -6.68 2.32
CA ILE A 459 -0.81 -7.88 1.48
C ILE A 459 -2.09 -7.79 0.64
N ASN A 460 -3.19 -7.37 1.26
CA ASN A 460 -4.46 -7.19 0.56
C ASN A 460 -4.38 -6.08 -0.49
N THR A 461 -3.77 -4.93 -0.19
CA THR A 461 -3.57 -3.84 -1.15
C THR A 461 -2.72 -4.26 -2.35
N PHE A 462 -1.73 -5.14 -2.16
CA PHE A 462 -0.97 -5.70 -3.27
C PHE A 462 -1.87 -6.51 -4.23
N LEU A 463 -2.71 -7.39 -3.70
CA LEU A 463 -3.66 -8.17 -4.53
C LEU A 463 -4.76 -7.29 -5.12
N GLN A 464 -5.23 -6.27 -4.40
CA GLN A 464 -6.13 -5.24 -4.93
C GLN A 464 -5.52 -4.59 -6.17
N TYR A 465 -4.25 -4.16 -6.09
CA TYR A 465 -3.55 -3.57 -7.23
C TYR A 465 -3.54 -4.51 -8.44
N LEU A 466 -3.21 -5.79 -8.24
CA LEU A 466 -3.27 -6.78 -9.34
C LEU A 466 -4.68 -6.91 -9.93
N SER A 467 -5.71 -6.92 -9.07
CA SER A 467 -7.11 -7.00 -9.50
C SER A 467 -7.54 -5.75 -10.28
N GLU A 468 -7.14 -4.57 -9.85
CA GLU A 468 -7.41 -3.32 -10.54
C GLU A 468 -6.79 -3.27 -11.94
N GLN A 469 -5.58 -3.82 -12.12
CA GLN A 469 -4.93 -3.91 -13.44
C GLN A 469 -5.66 -4.86 -14.41
N GLU A 470 -6.45 -5.80 -13.88
CA GLU A 470 -7.24 -6.73 -14.69
C GLU A 470 -8.70 -6.28 -14.91
N TRP A 471 -9.12 -5.20 -14.25
CA TRP A 471 -10.48 -4.69 -14.40
C TRP A 471 -10.73 -4.01 -15.75
N GLU A 472 -9.88 -3.07 -16.11
CA GLU A 472 -9.90 -2.37 -17.40
C GLU A 472 -8.53 -1.74 -17.71
N GLU A 473 -8.23 -1.49 -18.98
CA GLU A 473 -6.99 -0.85 -19.42
C GLU A 473 -6.84 0.55 -18.80
N ASN A 474 -5.65 0.89 -18.29
CA ASN A 474 -5.33 2.16 -17.64
C ASN A 474 -6.19 2.47 -16.39
N TYR A 475 -6.53 1.45 -15.63
CA TYR A 475 -7.22 1.65 -14.34
C TYR A 475 -6.43 2.63 -13.46
N PRO A 476 -7.09 3.66 -12.86
CA PRO A 476 -6.39 4.70 -12.10
C PRO A 476 -6.07 4.26 -10.67
N SER A 477 -5.27 3.22 -10.51
CA SER A 477 -4.83 2.70 -9.21
C SER A 477 -4.16 3.78 -8.38
N GLN A 478 -4.47 3.82 -7.10
CA GLN A 478 -3.93 4.80 -6.16
C GLN A 478 -2.73 4.27 -5.36
N ARG A 479 -2.45 2.96 -5.46
CA ARG A 479 -1.42 2.25 -4.70
C ARG A 479 -0.82 1.16 -5.57
N GLY A 480 0.33 0.62 -5.16
CA GLY A 480 1.01 -0.49 -5.83
C GLY A 480 2.12 -0.06 -6.78
N GLU A 481 1.91 0.96 -7.60
CA GLU A 481 2.95 1.50 -8.49
C GLU A 481 4.09 2.15 -7.71
N PRO A 482 5.37 1.89 -8.07
CA PRO A 482 6.52 2.44 -7.36
C PRO A 482 6.54 3.96 -7.25
N GLU A 483 6.14 4.68 -8.28
CA GLU A 483 6.09 6.14 -8.26
C GLU A 483 5.09 6.72 -7.23
N LEU A 484 4.03 5.96 -6.90
CA LEU A 484 2.99 6.45 -6.00
C LEU A 484 3.44 6.51 -4.53
N ILE A 485 4.46 5.72 -4.15
CA ILE A 485 4.99 5.72 -2.78
C ILE A 485 6.04 6.81 -2.53
N VAL A 486 6.62 7.39 -3.58
CA VAL A 486 7.71 8.38 -3.49
C VAL A 486 7.39 9.53 -2.50
N PRO A 487 6.18 10.14 -2.48
CA PRO A 487 5.88 11.20 -1.52
C PRO A 487 5.95 10.75 -0.06
N TYR A 488 5.62 9.50 0.23
CA TYR A 488 5.76 8.95 1.58
C TYR A 488 7.23 8.64 1.90
N MET A 489 7.98 8.09 0.95
CA MET A 489 9.40 7.81 1.12
C MET A 489 10.23 9.09 1.39
N GLN A 490 9.74 10.25 0.95
CA GLN A 490 10.32 11.57 1.26
C GLN A 490 9.84 12.16 2.59
N SER A 491 8.87 11.54 3.27
CA SER A 491 8.29 12.06 4.50
C SER A 491 9.22 11.90 5.70
N THR A 492 9.36 12.93 6.49
CA THR A 492 10.06 12.89 7.79
C THR A 492 9.25 12.22 8.90
N GLU A 493 7.97 11.94 8.67
CA GLU A 493 7.07 11.22 9.59
C GLU A 493 6.94 9.73 9.21
N GLN A 494 7.81 9.25 8.34
CA GLN A 494 7.88 7.84 7.97
C GLN A 494 8.32 7.01 9.18
N VAL A 495 7.69 5.85 9.37
CA VAL A 495 8.10 4.83 10.34
C VAL A 495 8.29 3.49 9.61
N PRO A 496 9.07 2.55 10.15
CA PRO A 496 9.20 1.21 9.56
C PRO A 496 7.84 0.51 9.38
N ILE A 497 7.68 -0.32 8.35
CA ILE A 497 6.47 -1.14 8.13
C ILE A 497 6.18 -2.01 9.36
N MET A 498 7.23 -2.53 10.01
CA MET A 498 7.15 -3.38 11.21
C MET A 498 6.75 -2.62 12.49
N THR A 499 6.37 -1.35 12.37
CA THR A 499 5.88 -0.56 13.51
C THR A 499 4.53 -1.10 13.98
N ASN A 500 4.35 -1.17 15.30
CA ASN A 500 3.07 -1.56 15.90
C ASN A 500 1.92 -0.68 15.41
N SER A 501 0.78 -1.29 15.13
CA SER A 501 -0.40 -0.67 14.50
C SER A 501 -0.81 0.67 15.13
N ASP A 502 -0.87 0.74 16.47
CA ASP A 502 -1.27 1.98 17.16
C ASP A 502 -0.18 3.08 17.20
N SER A 503 1.03 2.76 16.75
CA SER A 503 2.17 3.69 16.74
C SER A 503 2.50 4.25 15.36
N ILE A 504 1.73 3.89 14.34
CA ILE A 504 1.94 4.34 12.97
C ILE A 504 1.45 5.78 12.82
N MET A 505 2.34 6.70 12.39
CA MET A 505 2.02 8.12 12.23
C MET A 505 1.19 8.43 10.98
N GLN A 506 1.56 7.84 9.85
CA GLN A 506 0.86 7.96 8.56
C GLN A 506 0.34 6.58 8.17
N PHE A 507 -0.83 6.21 8.71
CA PHE A 507 -1.35 4.86 8.65
C PHE A 507 -1.52 4.35 7.21
N GLY A 508 -2.26 5.09 6.36
CA GLY A 508 -2.52 4.68 4.98
C GLY A 508 -1.25 4.38 4.16
N PRO A 509 -0.29 5.32 4.06
CA PRO A 509 0.96 5.04 3.35
C PRO A 509 1.80 3.91 3.96
N ASN A 510 1.82 3.77 5.29
CA ASN A 510 2.65 2.77 5.97
C ASN A 510 2.06 1.36 5.91
N ALA A 511 0.79 1.21 6.29
CA ALA A 511 0.15 -0.10 6.39
C ALA A 511 -0.29 -0.65 5.02
N TYR A 512 -0.70 0.22 4.10
CA TYR A 512 -1.24 -0.13 2.78
C TYR A 512 -0.20 0.02 1.67
N SER A 513 0.22 1.28 1.39
CA SER A 513 0.91 1.59 0.13
C SER A 513 2.35 1.08 0.10
N LYS A 514 3.14 1.32 1.16
CA LYS A 514 4.56 0.94 1.19
C LYS A 514 4.76 -0.59 1.10
N PRO A 515 4.06 -1.44 1.89
CA PRO A 515 4.19 -2.88 1.74
C PRO A 515 3.67 -3.39 0.40
N ALA A 516 2.55 -2.87 -0.12
CA ALA A 516 2.04 -3.26 -1.43
C ALA A 516 3.03 -2.91 -2.56
N THR A 517 3.63 -1.72 -2.51
CA THR A 517 4.68 -1.33 -3.47
C THR A 517 5.92 -2.20 -3.33
N ALA A 518 6.35 -2.52 -2.09
CA ALA A 518 7.48 -3.41 -1.86
C ALA A 518 7.24 -4.80 -2.48
N LEU A 519 6.04 -5.37 -2.29
CA LEU A 519 5.67 -6.66 -2.88
C LEU A 519 5.59 -6.59 -4.41
N ASN A 520 5.10 -5.49 -4.98
CA ASN A 520 5.07 -5.29 -6.43
C ASN A 520 6.49 -5.20 -7.00
N ILE A 521 7.38 -4.44 -6.37
CA ILE A 521 8.81 -4.38 -6.78
C ILE A 521 9.48 -5.75 -6.64
N LEU A 522 9.20 -6.47 -5.56
CA LEU A 522 9.72 -7.82 -5.37
C LEU A 522 9.28 -8.76 -6.49
N ARG A 523 8.00 -8.64 -6.91
CA ARG A 523 7.40 -9.44 -7.98
C ARG A 523 7.92 -9.07 -9.36
N GLU A 524 7.95 -7.77 -9.72
CA GLU A 524 8.24 -7.33 -11.08
C GLU A 524 9.74 -7.21 -11.35
N THR A 525 10.50 -6.71 -10.36
CA THR A 525 11.89 -6.27 -10.56
C THR A 525 12.91 -7.26 -10.03
N ILE A 526 12.64 -7.94 -8.89
CA ILE A 526 13.64 -8.74 -8.19
C ILE A 526 13.51 -10.24 -8.49
N LEU A 527 12.32 -10.82 -8.29
CA LEU A 527 12.10 -12.26 -8.46
C LEU A 527 11.56 -12.65 -9.84
N GLY A 528 10.80 -11.74 -10.47
CA GLY A 528 9.97 -12.08 -11.63
C GLY A 528 8.64 -12.73 -11.21
N ARG A 529 7.62 -12.56 -12.06
CA ARG A 529 6.23 -12.96 -11.77
C ARG A 529 6.06 -14.41 -11.42
N GLU A 530 6.64 -15.31 -12.19
CA GLU A 530 6.46 -16.76 -12.00
C GLU A 530 6.94 -17.22 -10.63
N LEU A 531 8.14 -16.80 -10.23
CA LEU A 531 8.76 -17.23 -8.98
C LEU A 531 8.07 -16.59 -7.77
N PHE A 532 7.76 -15.29 -7.87
CA PHE A 532 7.03 -14.60 -6.81
C PHE A 532 5.63 -15.18 -6.61
N ASP A 533 4.85 -15.34 -7.69
CA ASP A 533 3.47 -15.83 -7.62
C ASP A 533 3.41 -17.26 -7.07
N PHE A 534 4.39 -18.09 -7.39
CA PHE A 534 4.55 -19.41 -6.79
C PHE A 534 4.76 -19.34 -5.27
N ALA A 535 5.73 -18.54 -4.82
CA ALA A 535 6.06 -18.41 -3.40
C ALA A 535 4.93 -17.78 -2.58
N PHE A 536 4.26 -16.77 -3.14
CA PHE A 536 3.12 -16.12 -2.51
C PHE A 536 1.93 -17.07 -2.35
N LYS A 537 1.67 -17.90 -3.36
CA LYS A 537 0.64 -18.95 -3.30
C LYS A 537 0.97 -20.01 -2.25
N GLU A 538 2.26 -20.38 -2.12
CA GLU A 538 2.73 -21.29 -1.05
C GLU A 538 2.48 -20.70 0.34
N TYR A 539 2.78 -19.40 0.55
CA TYR A 539 2.46 -18.74 1.81
C TYR A 539 0.97 -18.81 2.15
N ALA A 540 0.11 -18.41 1.20
CA ALA A 540 -1.33 -18.44 1.38
C ALA A 540 -1.84 -19.86 1.69
N ARG A 541 -1.33 -20.90 0.99
CA ARG A 541 -1.68 -22.31 1.19
C ARG A 541 -1.22 -22.84 2.55
N ARG A 542 0.03 -22.56 2.97
CA ARG A 542 0.61 -23.01 4.25
C ARG A 542 -0.18 -22.47 5.44
N TRP A 543 -0.63 -21.22 5.33
CA TRP A 543 -1.27 -20.50 6.44
C TRP A 543 -2.79 -20.35 6.31
N LYS A 544 -3.42 -20.98 5.32
CA LYS A 544 -4.89 -21.06 5.20
C LYS A 544 -5.51 -21.57 6.50
N PHE A 545 -6.45 -20.81 7.08
CA PHE A 545 -7.08 -21.05 8.39
C PHE A 545 -6.10 -21.16 9.56
N LYS A 546 -4.99 -20.44 9.49
CA LYS A 546 -3.96 -20.41 10.51
C LYS A 546 -3.50 -18.96 10.74
N ARG A 547 -2.65 -18.81 11.79
CA ARG A 547 -2.18 -17.49 12.21
C ARG A 547 -0.67 -17.33 11.95
N PRO A 548 -0.27 -16.75 10.81
CA PRO A 548 1.14 -16.46 10.51
C PRO A 548 1.65 -15.26 11.30
N MET A 549 2.98 -15.24 11.42
CA MET A 549 3.78 -14.11 11.87
C MET A 549 4.52 -13.47 10.67
N PRO A 550 5.06 -12.25 10.78
CA PRO A 550 5.95 -11.69 9.75
C PRO A 550 7.10 -12.62 9.36
N ALA A 551 7.73 -13.27 10.34
CA ALA A 551 8.81 -14.22 10.10
C ALA A 551 8.36 -15.41 9.22
N ASP A 552 7.13 -15.89 9.39
CA ASP A 552 6.60 -16.99 8.59
C ASP A 552 6.42 -16.57 7.12
N PHE A 553 6.03 -15.33 6.87
CA PHE A 553 5.95 -14.77 5.52
C PHE A 553 7.34 -14.66 4.88
N PHE A 554 8.30 -14.02 5.55
CA PHE A 554 9.65 -13.83 5.02
C PHE A 554 10.33 -15.17 4.72
N ARG A 555 10.31 -16.09 5.68
CA ARG A 555 10.87 -17.44 5.50
C ARG A 555 10.19 -18.24 4.40
N THR A 556 8.86 -18.14 4.27
CA THR A 556 8.16 -18.84 3.19
C THR A 556 8.57 -18.31 1.82
N MET A 557 8.71 -16.98 1.69
CA MET A 557 9.14 -16.39 0.42
C MET A 557 10.57 -16.81 0.05
N GLU A 558 11.48 -16.88 1.01
CA GLU A 558 12.86 -17.33 0.79
C GLU A 558 12.96 -18.83 0.53
N ASP A 559 12.27 -19.65 1.32
CA ASP A 559 12.25 -21.10 1.17
C ASP A 559 11.70 -21.52 -0.21
N ALA A 560 10.58 -20.92 -0.60
CA ALA A 560 9.92 -21.26 -1.85
C ALA A 560 10.67 -20.73 -3.09
N THR A 561 11.39 -19.61 -2.97
CA THR A 561 12.14 -19.03 -4.10
C THR A 561 13.59 -19.50 -4.16
N GLY A 562 14.16 -19.98 -3.07
CA GLY A 562 15.59 -20.28 -2.92
C GLY A 562 16.48 -19.03 -3.05
N ARG A 563 15.92 -17.82 -2.78
CA ARG A 563 16.63 -16.54 -2.82
C ARG A 563 16.82 -15.99 -1.42
N ASP A 564 18.00 -15.49 -1.14
CA ASP A 564 18.27 -14.66 0.05
C ASP A 564 17.68 -13.27 -0.19
N LEU A 565 16.64 -12.93 0.58
CA LEU A 565 15.91 -11.65 0.53
C LEU A 565 16.08 -10.86 1.82
N ASP A 566 16.93 -11.26 2.74
CA ASP A 566 17.16 -10.61 4.03
C ASP A 566 17.48 -9.12 3.88
N TRP A 567 18.29 -8.75 2.88
CA TRP A 567 18.59 -7.37 2.55
C TRP A 567 17.35 -6.57 2.16
N PHE A 568 16.41 -7.21 1.45
CA PHE A 568 15.17 -6.59 1.00
C PHE A 568 14.21 -6.37 2.17
N TRP A 569 13.96 -7.44 2.97
CA TRP A 569 13.10 -7.34 4.15
C TRP A 569 13.65 -6.34 5.15
N ARG A 570 14.95 -6.38 5.43
CA ARG A 570 15.64 -5.44 6.32
C ARG A 570 15.44 -4.00 5.88
N GLY A 571 15.65 -3.68 4.63
CA GLY A 571 15.54 -2.33 4.09
C GLY A 571 14.10 -1.83 4.07
N TRP A 572 13.20 -2.56 3.41
CA TRP A 572 11.82 -2.13 3.21
C TRP A 572 10.98 -2.15 4.47
N PHE A 573 11.11 -3.20 5.31
CA PHE A 573 10.20 -3.45 6.43
C PHE A 573 10.71 -2.93 7.76
N TYR A 574 12.03 -2.96 8.01
CA TYR A 574 12.61 -2.61 9.32
C TYR A 574 13.24 -1.23 9.38
N THR A 575 13.37 -0.51 8.25
CA THR A 575 13.96 0.83 8.22
C THR A 575 13.03 1.87 7.59
N THR A 576 13.46 3.14 7.65
CA THR A 576 12.86 4.26 6.92
C THR A 576 13.75 4.72 5.77
N ASP A 577 14.69 3.89 5.36
CA ASP A 577 15.49 4.13 4.18
C ASP A 577 14.62 4.21 2.93
N HIS A 578 15.09 4.92 1.92
CA HIS A 578 14.40 5.08 0.64
C HIS A 578 15.34 4.84 -0.52
N CYS A 579 14.80 4.54 -1.69
CA CYS A 579 15.58 4.39 -2.90
C CYS A 579 15.97 5.79 -3.43
N ASP A 580 17.27 6.00 -3.59
CA ASP A 580 17.88 7.16 -4.23
C ASP A 580 19.30 6.74 -4.66
N ILE A 581 19.43 6.32 -5.91
CA ILE A 581 20.68 5.83 -6.49
C ILE A 581 21.15 6.82 -7.55
N ALA A 582 22.32 7.40 -7.35
CA ALA A 582 22.88 8.39 -8.24
C ALA A 582 24.05 7.86 -9.08
N ILE A 583 24.19 8.33 -10.31
CA ILE A 583 25.40 8.18 -11.12
C ILE A 583 26.46 9.13 -10.57
N ASP A 584 27.55 8.58 -9.95
CA ASP A 584 28.64 9.40 -9.37
C ASP A 584 29.70 9.77 -10.41
N LYS A 585 30.23 8.76 -11.11
CA LYS A 585 31.32 8.95 -12.06
C LYS A 585 31.24 7.97 -13.22
N ILE A 586 31.68 8.43 -14.40
CA ILE A 586 31.87 7.58 -15.57
C ILE A 586 33.31 7.74 -16.06
N GLY A 587 34.05 6.64 -16.12
CA GLY A 587 35.35 6.56 -16.72
C GLY A 587 35.31 5.75 -18.00
N VAL A 588 35.94 6.25 -19.05
CA VAL A 588 36.06 5.55 -20.33
C VAL A 588 37.47 5.03 -20.47
N TYR A 589 37.59 3.77 -20.82
CA TYR A 589 38.88 3.08 -21.01
C TYR A 589 38.86 2.45 -22.40
N LEU A 590 39.92 2.75 -23.14
CA LEU A 590 40.18 2.18 -24.47
C LEU A 590 41.40 1.30 -24.41
N VAL A 591 41.51 0.38 -25.33
CA VAL A 591 42.75 -0.40 -25.48
C VAL A 591 43.88 0.56 -25.86
N ASP A 592 45.00 0.53 -25.12
CA ASP A 592 46.18 1.28 -25.45
C ASP A 592 46.98 0.49 -26.49
N PRO A 593 47.04 0.95 -27.75
CA PRO A 593 47.78 0.27 -28.80
C PRO A 593 49.30 0.39 -28.60
N ARG A 594 49.75 1.17 -27.62
CA ARG A 594 51.18 1.50 -27.37
C ARG A 594 51.89 2.09 -28.63
N ASN A 595 51.09 2.60 -29.56
CA ASN A 595 51.65 3.20 -30.79
C ASN A 595 52.27 4.56 -30.42
N PRO A 596 53.61 4.72 -30.61
CA PRO A 596 54.30 5.96 -30.25
C PRO A 596 53.82 7.17 -31.04
N ASP A 597 53.42 6.99 -32.32
CA ASP A 597 52.90 8.08 -33.15
C ASP A 597 51.53 8.53 -32.63
N GLN A 598 50.64 7.62 -32.28
CA GLN A 598 49.33 7.94 -31.69
C GLN A 598 49.51 8.66 -30.33
N ALA A 599 50.43 8.14 -29.48
CA ALA A 599 50.69 8.74 -28.18
C ALA A 599 51.24 10.19 -28.31
N ALA A 600 52.03 10.45 -29.36
CA ALA A 600 52.53 11.76 -29.65
C ALA A 600 51.40 12.73 -30.18
N GLU A 601 50.54 12.21 -31.06
CA GLU A 601 49.36 12.94 -31.51
C GLU A 601 48.39 13.29 -30.37
N ASP A 602 48.10 12.33 -29.51
CA ASP A 602 47.22 12.51 -28.32
C ASP A 602 47.85 13.52 -27.33
N ALA A 603 49.16 13.47 -27.10
CA ALA A 603 49.87 14.44 -26.27
C ALA A 603 49.81 15.84 -26.86
N LYS A 604 49.91 15.96 -28.17
CA LYS A 604 49.79 17.24 -28.92
C LYS A 604 48.36 17.77 -28.84
N ALA A 605 47.35 16.96 -29.14
CA ALA A 605 45.95 17.32 -29.04
C ALA A 605 45.57 17.79 -27.63
N LYS A 606 46.04 17.06 -26.59
CA LYS A 606 45.85 17.44 -25.17
C LYS A 606 46.50 18.79 -24.84
N LYS A 607 47.69 19.06 -25.40
CA LYS A 607 48.36 20.37 -25.21
C LYS A 607 47.60 21.50 -25.90
N GLU A 608 47.12 21.25 -27.11
CA GLU A 608 46.38 22.26 -27.91
C GLU A 608 44.97 22.53 -27.32
N SER A 609 44.30 21.51 -26.80
CA SER A 609 42.99 21.65 -26.12
C SER A 609 43.05 22.43 -24.81
N ARG A 610 44.24 22.57 -24.20
CA ARG A 610 44.41 23.30 -22.94
C ARG A 610 44.18 24.80 -23.17
N ARG A 611 43.19 25.35 -22.51
CA ARG A 611 42.96 26.80 -22.56
C ARG A 611 44.17 27.57 -22.04
N LYS A 612 44.64 28.55 -22.78
CA LYS A 612 45.69 29.45 -22.32
C LYS A 612 45.24 30.20 -21.08
N THR A 613 46.13 30.33 -20.11
CA THR A 613 45.87 31.18 -18.93
C THR A 613 45.71 32.63 -19.33
N LEU A 614 45.07 33.44 -18.48
CA LEU A 614 44.88 34.89 -18.78
C LEU A 614 46.22 35.59 -19.01
N SER A 615 47.27 35.22 -18.25
CA SER A 615 48.63 35.74 -18.45
C SER A 615 49.18 35.36 -19.81
N GLN A 616 49.07 34.12 -20.24
CA GLN A 616 49.49 33.65 -21.56
C GLN A 616 48.79 34.41 -22.69
N GLN A 617 47.44 34.59 -22.58
CA GLN A 617 46.69 35.35 -23.56
C GLN A 617 47.16 36.82 -23.65
N ARG A 618 47.34 37.49 -22.48
CA ARG A 618 47.78 38.86 -22.41
C ARG A 618 49.20 39.05 -22.91
N ASN A 619 50.06 38.01 -22.71
CA ASN A 619 51.45 38.07 -23.11
C ASN A 619 51.67 37.71 -24.61
N GLU A 620 50.65 37.33 -25.35
CA GLU A 620 50.77 37.02 -26.77
C GLU A 620 51.23 38.25 -27.59
N SER A 621 50.76 39.43 -27.22
CA SER A 621 51.06 40.68 -27.84
C SER A 621 52.43 41.26 -27.42
N LEU A 622 53.08 40.68 -26.42
CA LEU A 622 54.39 41.18 -25.98
C LEU A 622 55.48 40.74 -26.88
N PRO A 623 56.38 41.65 -27.30
CA PRO A 623 57.53 41.34 -28.20
C PRO A 623 58.45 40.32 -27.51
N LYS A 624 58.80 39.25 -28.21
CA LYS A 624 59.71 38.21 -27.71
C LYS A 624 61.13 38.56 -28.04
N ARG A 625 62.01 38.46 -27.09
CA ARG A 625 63.43 38.79 -27.26
C ARG A 625 64.12 37.93 -28.35
N ALA A 626 63.79 36.61 -28.33
CA ALA A 626 64.34 35.69 -29.29
C ALA A 626 63.82 35.91 -30.75
N ASP A 627 62.72 36.64 -30.95
CA ASP A 627 62.22 37.03 -32.27
C ASP A 627 62.83 38.33 -32.74
N GLN A 628 63.22 39.21 -31.78
CA GLN A 628 63.96 40.42 -32.08
C GLN A 628 65.42 40.15 -32.44
N PHE A 629 65.99 39.10 -31.94
CA PHE A 629 67.34 38.66 -32.09
C PHE A 629 67.41 37.22 -32.47
N PRO A 630 67.25 36.81 -33.71
CA PRO A 630 67.16 35.42 -34.15
C PRO A 630 68.41 34.56 -33.79
N GLU A 631 69.54 35.16 -33.60
CA GLU A 631 70.79 34.53 -33.15
C GLU A 631 70.67 33.91 -31.71
N LEU A 632 69.61 34.21 -30.94
CA LEU A 632 69.33 33.64 -29.64
C LEU A 632 68.55 32.34 -29.73
N LYS A 633 68.04 32.01 -30.90
CA LYS A 633 67.35 30.73 -31.11
C LYS A 633 68.43 29.67 -31.37
N ASP A 634 68.27 28.54 -30.66
CA ASP A 634 69.13 27.38 -30.75
C ASP A 634 68.34 26.09 -30.98
N PHE A 635 68.96 24.97 -30.89
CA PHE A 635 68.37 23.64 -30.97
C PHE A 635 67.10 23.50 -30.18
N TYR A 636 67.02 24.05 -28.95
CA TYR A 636 65.86 23.90 -28.07
C TYR A 636 64.65 24.73 -28.47
N ASN A 637 64.77 25.68 -29.36
CA ASN A 637 63.68 26.43 -29.94
C ASN A 637 62.95 25.66 -31.03
N GLU A 638 63.64 24.70 -31.63
CA GLU A 638 63.11 23.84 -32.71
C GLU A 638 62.85 22.39 -32.21
N TYR A 639 63.41 22.02 -31.05
CA TYR A 639 63.28 20.70 -30.51
C TYR A 639 61.86 20.40 -30.03
N ASP A 640 61.25 19.38 -30.64
CA ASP A 640 59.98 18.84 -30.18
C ASP A 640 60.23 17.61 -29.28
N PRO A 641 60.00 17.75 -27.98
CA PRO A 641 60.16 16.64 -27.06
C PRO A 641 59.16 15.52 -27.28
N ALA A 642 58.09 15.73 -28.00
CA ALA A 642 57.09 14.75 -28.36
C ALA A 642 57.36 14.08 -29.76
N ALA A 643 58.37 14.47 -30.47
CA ALA A 643 58.73 13.86 -31.74
C ALA A 643 59.13 12.42 -31.57
N VAL A 644 58.45 11.53 -32.29
CA VAL A 644 58.72 10.08 -32.23
C VAL A 644 59.99 9.73 -33.00
N THR A 645 60.94 9.00 -32.39
CA THR A 645 62.18 8.60 -33.00
C THR A 645 62.00 7.31 -33.83
N ASP A 646 62.91 7.07 -34.78
CA ASP A 646 62.93 5.85 -35.58
C ASP A 646 63.17 4.62 -34.72
N GLU A 647 63.96 4.74 -33.64
CA GLU A 647 64.14 3.68 -32.65
C GLU A 647 62.86 3.28 -31.92
N GLN A 648 62.03 4.26 -31.59
CA GLN A 648 60.73 4.00 -30.92
C GLN A 648 59.77 3.30 -31.92
N ARG A 649 59.71 3.72 -33.17
CA ARG A 649 58.91 3.04 -34.22
C ARG A 649 59.36 1.63 -34.46
N LYS A 650 60.69 1.38 -34.61
CA LYS A 650 61.22 0.02 -34.74
C LYS A 650 60.97 -0.86 -33.54
N ALA A 651 61.05 -0.34 -32.33
CA ALA A 651 60.69 -1.04 -31.12
C ALA A 651 59.24 -1.46 -31.07
N TYR A 652 58.36 -0.55 -31.51
CA TYR A 652 56.93 -0.83 -31.62
C TYR A 652 56.62 -1.89 -32.69
N GLU A 653 57.19 -1.76 -33.90
CA GLU A 653 57.05 -2.78 -34.96
C GLU A 653 57.49 -4.15 -34.52
N LYS A 654 58.59 -4.21 -33.78
CA LYS A 654 59.08 -5.47 -33.19
C LYS A 654 58.10 -6.03 -32.17
N ALA A 655 57.59 -5.20 -31.27
CA ALA A 655 56.59 -5.61 -30.29
C ALA A 655 55.31 -6.12 -30.96
N LEU A 656 54.81 -5.46 -31.99
CA LEU A 656 53.68 -5.94 -32.80
C LEU A 656 53.92 -7.28 -33.49
N ALA A 657 55.15 -7.54 -33.96
CA ALA A 657 55.52 -8.81 -34.59
C ALA A 657 55.53 -9.99 -33.59
N GLU A 658 55.76 -9.71 -32.31
CA GLU A 658 55.80 -10.71 -31.24
C GLU A 658 54.43 -11.06 -30.66
N LEU A 659 53.35 -10.29 -31.03
CA LEU A 659 52.00 -10.56 -30.58
C LEU A 659 51.39 -11.79 -31.26
N SER A 660 50.63 -12.57 -30.48
CA SER A 660 49.73 -13.61 -31.00
C SER A 660 48.58 -12.99 -31.80
N ASP A 661 47.96 -13.80 -32.66
CA ASP A 661 46.77 -13.34 -33.43
C ASP A 661 45.64 -12.84 -32.52
N LYS A 662 45.48 -13.45 -31.33
CA LYS A 662 44.46 -13.02 -30.34
C LYS A 662 44.82 -11.63 -29.77
N GLU A 663 46.05 -11.39 -29.40
CA GLU A 663 46.47 -10.09 -28.87
C GLU A 663 46.40 -8.99 -29.93
N ARG A 664 46.71 -9.32 -31.19
CA ARG A 664 46.57 -8.40 -32.32
C ARG A 664 45.11 -7.99 -32.57
N ALA A 665 44.20 -8.98 -32.52
CA ALA A 665 42.77 -8.72 -32.65
C ALA A 665 42.23 -7.84 -31.51
N LEU A 666 42.76 -7.97 -30.29
CA LEU A 666 42.40 -7.11 -29.16
C LEU A 666 42.88 -5.66 -29.34
N LEU A 667 44.05 -5.45 -29.98
CA LEU A 667 44.53 -4.09 -30.27
C LEU A 667 43.72 -3.39 -31.35
N GLU A 668 43.07 -4.16 -32.23
CA GLU A 668 42.17 -3.66 -33.28
C GLU A 668 40.70 -3.52 -32.82
N SER A 669 40.40 -3.98 -31.58
CA SER A 669 39.01 -3.92 -31.04
C SER A 669 38.57 -2.47 -30.88
N THR A 670 37.34 -2.24 -31.30
CA THR A 670 36.61 -0.98 -31.09
C THR A 670 35.90 -0.91 -29.72
N ASP A 671 35.99 -2.03 -28.95
CA ASP A 671 35.35 -2.13 -27.65
C ASP A 671 35.80 -1.04 -26.70
N ARG A 672 34.88 -0.47 -26.00
CA ARG A 672 35.05 0.55 -24.96
C ARG A 672 34.63 0.01 -23.62
N PHE A 673 35.46 0.24 -22.62
CA PHE A 673 35.14 -0.12 -21.24
C PHE A 673 34.68 1.13 -20.52
N TYR A 674 33.46 1.09 -20.05
CA TYR A 674 32.91 2.14 -19.21
C TYR A 674 32.87 1.66 -17.78
N ARG A 675 33.61 2.32 -16.91
CA ARG A 675 33.52 2.13 -15.47
C ARG A 675 32.53 3.12 -14.93
N VAL A 676 31.37 2.63 -14.48
CA VAL A 676 30.29 3.44 -13.94
C VAL A 676 30.27 3.26 -12.44
N SER A 677 30.39 4.36 -11.71
CA SER A 677 30.33 4.40 -10.25
C SER A 677 28.99 4.96 -9.80
N PHE A 678 28.37 4.33 -8.82
CA PHE A 678 27.07 4.69 -8.25
C PHE A 678 27.21 5.06 -6.78
N LYS A 679 26.29 5.93 -6.31
CA LYS A 679 26.07 6.25 -4.90
C LYS A 679 24.69 5.82 -4.50
N ASN A 680 24.55 5.21 -3.34
CA ASN A 680 23.30 5.02 -2.65
C ASN A 680 23.11 6.20 -1.69
N VAL A 681 22.27 7.16 -2.06
CA VAL A 681 22.01 8.40 -1.31
C VAL A 681 20.93 8.14 -0.26
N GLY A 682 19.92 7.35 -0.59
CA GLY A 682 18.75 7.09 0.23
C GLY A 682 18.91 5.98 1.28
N GLY A 683 19.96 5.20 1.17
CA GLY A 683 20.29 4.13 2.12
C GLY A 683 19.61 2.78 1.84
N LEU A 684 18.48 2.75 1.12
CA LEU A 684 17.82 1.51 0.74
C LEU A 684 18.63 0.80 -0.35
N VAL A 685 18.95 -0.47 -0.11
CA VAL A 685 19.64 -1.30 -1.09
C VAL A 685 18.65 -1.79 -2.14
N MET A 686 18.97 -1.55 -3.43
CA MET A 686 18.16 -1.98 -4.56
C MET A 686 19.06 -2.43 -5.73
N PRO A 687 18.58 -3.25 -6.66
CA PRO A 687 19.28 -3.52 -7.91
C PRO A 687 19.57 -2.21 -8.67
N VAL A 688 20.68 -2.19 -9.40
CA VAL A 688 21.01 -1.08 -10.30
C VAL A 688 20.54 -1.42 -11.70
N ILE A 689 19.54 -0.72 -12.19
CA ILE A 689 18.97 -0.89 -13.52
C ILE A 689 19.46 0.27 -14.35
N LEU A 690 20.35 -0.02 -15.29
CA LEU A 690 21.03 0.99 -16.09
C LEU A 690 20.70 0.79 -17.58
N MET A 691 20.12 1.80 -18.21
CA MET A 691 19.96 1.92 -19.64
C MET A 691 21.09 2.80 -20.20
N VAL A 692 21.73 2.36 -21.27
CA VAL A 692 22.69 3.16 -21.99
C VAL A 692 22.22 3.35 -23.44
N THR A 693 22.34 4.56 -23.96
CA THR A 693 22.07 4.86 -25.36
C THR A 693 23.40 5.00 -26.08
N LEU A 694 23.61 4.24 -27.15
CA LEU A 694 24.82 4.25 -27.98
C LEU A 694 24.76 5.41 -29.02
N GLU A 695 25.88 5.64 -29.68
CA GLU A 695 26.01 6.73 -30.67
C GLU A 695 25.05 6.60 -31.88
N ASP A 696 24.72 5.38 -32.27
CA ASP A 696 23.73 5.08 -33.29
C ASP A 696 22.27 5.18 -32.84
N GLY A 697 22.02 5.49 -31.57
CA GLY A 697 20.71 5.62 -30.96
C GLY A 697 20.11 4.30 -30.45
N SER A 698 20.82 3.18 -30.57
CA SER A 698 20.40 1.91 -29.96
C SER A 698 20.54 1.95 -28.45
N GLU A 699 19.71 1.17 -27.74
CA GLU A 699 19.68 1.12 -26.28
C GLU A 699 20.06 -0.28 -25.78
N GLN A 700 20.84 -0.33 -24.69
CA GLN A 700 21.20 -1.56 -24.01
C GLN A 700 20.90 -1.43 -22.51
N GLU A 701 20.21 -2.42 -21.96
CA GLU A 701 19.85 -2.49 -20.55
C GLU A 701 20.81 -3.42 -19.77
N PHE A 702 21.24 -2.95 -18.61
CA PHE A 702 22.06 -3.70 -17.67
C PHE A 702 21.35 -3.79 -16.33
N ARG A 703 20.91 -5.00 -15.95
CA ARG A 703 20.31 -5.31 -14.64
C ARG A 703 21.37 -5.88 -13.72
N ILE A 704 21.81 -5.09 -12.76
CA ILE A 704 22.89 -5.44 -11.84
C ILE A 704 22.22 -5.77 -10.49
N PRO A 705 22.40 -7.00 -9.97
CA PRO A 705 21.73 -7.41 -8.75
C PRO A 705 22.15 -6.57 -7.53
N ALA A 706 21.30 -6.53 -6.51
CA ALA A 706 21.49 -5.73 -5.30
C ALA A 706 22.78 -6.08 -4.54
N GLU A 707 23.30 -7.29 -4.71
CA GLU A 707 24.56 -7.77 -4.12
C GLU A 707 25.78 -6.95 -4.55
N ILE A 708 25.66 -6.07 -5.54
CA ILE A 708 26.74 -5.13 -5.88
C ILE A 708 27.08 -4.22 -4.71
N TRP A 709 26.10 -3.96 -3.82
CA TRP A 709 26.24 -3.12 -2.62
C TRP A 709 26.80 -3.86 -1.39
N ARG A 710 27.06 -5.20 -1.47
CA ARG A 710 27.44 -6.02 -0.31
C ARG A 710 28.71 -5.59 0.41
N ILE A 711 29.68 -5.02 -0.32
CA ILE A 711 30.96 -4.59 0.24
C ILE A 711 30.89 -3.18 0.79
N ASP A 712 30.21 -2.30 0.08
CA ASP A 712 29.95 -0.92 0.49
C ASP A 712 28.54 -0.54 0.10
N SER A 713 27.65 -0.39 1.08
CA SER A 713 26.25 -0.04 0.88
C SER A 713 26.03 1.40 0.42
N ASN A 714 27.07 2.25 0.43
CA ASN A 714 26.96 3.64 0.01
C ASN A 714 27.51 3.89 -1.39
N ARG A 715 28.43 3.04 -1.87
CA ARG A 715 29.07 3.16 -3.19
C ARG A 715 29.36 1.81 -3.80
N CYS A 716 29.10 1.73 -5.08
CA CYS A 716 29.55 0.59 -5.88
C CYS A 716 29.98 1.05 -7.26
N GLU A 717 30.56 0.15 -8.02
CA GLU A 717 30.94 0.40 -9.38
C GLU A 717 30.86 -0.88 -10.21
N THR A 718 30.54 -0.72 -11.48
CA THR A 718 30.55 -1.79 -12.48
C THR A 718 31.32 -1.38 -13.70
N THR A 719 31.73 -2.37 -14.49
CA THR A 719 32.32 -2.15 -15.81
C THR A 719 31.40 -2.74 -16.86
N ILE A 720 31.02 -1.92 -17.81
CA ILE A 720 30.27 -2.33 -19.00
C ILE A 720 31.15 -2.21 -20.23
N ILE A 721 30.94 -3.11 -21.18
CA ILE A 721 31.71 -3.18 -22.40
C ILE A 721 30.74 -3.04 -23.57
N VAL A 722 31.02 -2.09 -24.46
CA VAL A 722 30.23 -1.83 -25.66
C VAL A 722 31.16 -1.50 -26.82
N ASP A 723 30.73 -1.76 -28.03
CA ASP A 723 31.48 -1.58 -29.26
C ASP A 723 31.37 -0.16 -29.86
N GLN A 724 30.47 0.66 -29.31
CA GLN A 724 30.25 2.05 -29.71
C GLN A 724 30.32 3.02 -28.52
N PRO A 725 30.51 4.34 -28.78
CA PRO A 725 30.39 5.34 -27.73
C PRO A 725 29.01 5.35 -27.07
N ILE A 726 28.97 5.42 -25.74
CA ILE A 726 27.73 5.71 -25.01
C ILE A 726 27.54 7.22 -24.95
N VAL A 727 26.37 7.69 -25.37
CA VAL A 727 25.98 9.10 -25.37
C VAL A 727 25.08 9.49 -24.22
N LYS A 728 24.34 8.51 -23.64
CA LYS A 728 23.45 8.72 -22.50
C LYS A 728 23.50 7.50 -21.56
N PHE A 729 23.45 7.77 -20.27
CA PHE A 729 23.22 6.80 -19.21
C PHE A 729 21.96 7.22 -18.44
N GLU A 730 21.11 6.25 -18.12
CA GLU A 730 19.87 6.47 -17.40
C GLU A 730 19.63 5.35 -16.40
N LEU A 731 19.49 5.69 -15.11
CA LEU A 731 19.09 4.76 -14.05
C LEU A 731 17.57 4.66 -13.98
N ASP A 732 17.10 3.45 -13.66
CA ASP A 732 15.68 3.14 -13.48
C ASP A 732 14.77 3.70 -14.59
N PRO A 733 15.03 3.34 -15.87
CA PRO A 733 14.33 3.93 -17.02
C PRO A 733 12.83 3.65 -17.02
N TYR A 734 12.41 2.54 -16.40
CA TYR A 734 11.01 2.10 -16.30
C TYR A 734 10.34 2.50 -14.98
N ARG A 735 11.04 3.24 -14.10
CA ARG A 735 10.54 3.72 -12.79
C ARG A 735 10.07 2.59 -11.87
N GLU A 736 10.83 1.52 -11.82
CA GLU A 736 10.46 0.28 -11.14
C GLU A 736 11.05 0.13 -9.73
N THR A 737 11.86 1.12 -9.24
CA THR A 737 12.56 1.04 -7.95
C THR A 737 12.04 1.99 -6.88
N ALA A 738 11.07 2.85 -7.18
CA ALA A 738 10.60 3.93 -6.32
C ALA A 738 11.68 4.97 -5.97
N ASP A 739 12.61 5.26 -6.89
CA ASP A 739 13.65 6.26 -6.70
C ASP A 739 13.04 7.65 -6.49
N ILE A 740 13.48 8.34 -5.42
CA ILE A 740 12.87 9.60 -5.00
C ILE A 740 13.48 10.84 -5.67
N ASP A 741 14.67 10.73 -6.26
CA ASP A 741 15.39 11.84 -6.91
C ASP A 741 15.88 11.43 -8.30
N ARG A 742 15.07 11.66 -9.30
CA ARG A 742 15.38 11.31 -10.69
C ARG A 742 16.33 12.29 -11.38
N ASP A 743 16.60 13.44 -10.79
CA ASP A 743 17.52 14.42 -11.37
C ASP A 743 18.97 13.92 -11.37
N ASN A 744 19.30 12.99 -10.46
CA ASN A 744 20.61 12.37 -10.34
C ASN A 744 20.76 11.02 -11.10
N ASN A 745 19.68 10.56 -11.77
CA ASN A 745 19.61 9.29 -12.51
C ASN A 745 20.18 9.39 -13.94
N HIS A 746 20.54 10.56 -14.41
CA HIS A 746 20.96 10.77 -15.79
C HIS A 746 22.40 11.27 -15.92
N PHE A 747 23.08 10.77 -16.97
CA PHE A 747 24.35 11.34 -17.42
C PHE A 747 24.36 11.41 -18.95
N PRO A 748 24.53 12.60 -19.58
CA PRO A 748 24.61 13.92 -18.95
C PRO A 748 23.38 14.28 -18.11
N PRO A 749 23.52 15.15 -17.08
CA PRO A 749 22.41 15.49 -16.17
C PRO A 749 21.19 16.06 -16.92
N VAL A 750 20.01 15.59 -16.56
CA VAL A 750 18.71 16.05 -17.05
C VAL A 750 17.84 16.39 -15.84
N ILE A 751 17.14 17.53 -15.89
CA ILE A 751 16.18 17.90 -14.83
C ILE A 751 14.79 17.47 -15.30
N GLU A 752 14.17 16.51 -14.61
CA GLU A 752 12.80 16.07 -14.85
C GLU A 752 11.80 16.81 -13.95
N PRO A 753 10.67 17.32 -14.51
CA PRO A 753 9.61 17.92 -13.68
C PRO A 753 8.99 16.84 -12.77
N SER A 754 9.01 17.04 -11.45
CA SER A 754 8.40 16.08 -10.53
C SER A 754 6.90 15.92 -10.82
N ARG A 755 6.38 14.71 -10.68
CA ARG A 755 4.95 14.39 -10.84
C ARG A 755 4.04 15.23 -9.93
N PHE A 756 4.56 15.65 -8.78
CA PHE A 756 3.89 16.56 -7.85
C PHE A 756 3.66 17.95 -8.44
N GLN A 757 4.60 18.47 -9.26
CA GLN A 757 4.43 19.75 -9.96
C GLN A 757 3.40 19.61 -11.08
N LEU A 758 3.40 18.49 -11.82
CA LEU A 758 2.40 18.17 -12.83
C LEU A 758 1.02 17.98 -12.19
N PHE A 759 0.91 17.31 -11.07
CA PHE A 759 -0.32 17.08 -10.33
C PHE A 759 -0.91 18.37 -9.73
N LYS A 760 -0.08 19.27 -9.21
CA LYS A 760 -0.52 20.63 -8.82
C LYS A 760 -1.07 21.43 -9.99
N ALA A 761 -0.51 21.27 -11.17
CA ALA A 761 -1.03 21.92 -12.37
C ALA A 761 -2.39 21.37 -12.81
N GLN A 762 -2.63 20.07 -12.65
CA GLN A 762 -3.90 19.41 -12.97
C GLN A 762 -5.00 19.65 -11.92
N ARG A 763 -4.68 19.78 -10.62
CA ARG A 763 -5.65 20.00 -9.53
C ARG A 763 -6.30 21.38 -9.50
N ARG A 764 -5.97 22.31 -10.37
CA ARG A 764 -6.65 23.62 -10.48
C ARG A 764 -8.07 23.56 -11.05
N GLY A 765 -8.57 22.36 -11.43
CA GLY A 765 -9.95 22.09 -11.83
C GLY A 765 -10.73 21.35 -10.74
N GLY A 766 -10.93 21.96 -9.56
CA GLY A 766 -11.65 21.32 -8.46
C GLY A 766 -13.14 21.09 -8.77
N GLY A 767 -13.65 19.91 -8.45
CA GLY A 767 -15.08 19.68 -8.20
C GLY A 767 -16.00 19.50 -9.40
N ASP A 768 -15.48 19.27 -10.61
CA ASP A 768 -16.34 19.12 -11.77
C ASP A 768 -16.76 17.66 -12.01
N ASN A 769 -18.07 17.42 -11.98
CA ASN A 769 -18.65 16.14 -12.39
C ASN A 769 -19.04 16.22 -13.89
N PRO A 770 -18.19 15.68 -14.82
CA PRO A 770 -18.44 15.77 -16.26
C PRO A 770 -19.74 15.11 -16.70
N MET A 771 -20.19 14.05 -16.01
CA MET A 771 -21.47 13.37 -16.27
C MET A 771 -22.64 14.30 -15.96
N ALA A 772 -22.64 15.00 -14.83
CA ALA A 772 -23.66 15.98 -14.47
C ALA A 772 -23.67 17.16 -15.45
N ARG A 773 -22.49 17.60 -15.94
CA ARG A 773 -22.39 18.65 -16.96
C ARG A 773 -23.02 18.20 -18.27
N ALA A 774 -22.65 17.02 -18.77
CA ALA A 774 -23.19 16.47 -20.00
C ALA A 774 -24.72 16.31 -19.94
N ARG A 775 -25.25 15.87 -18.79
CA ARG A 775 -26.68 15.73 -18.56
C ARG A 775 -27.44 17.08 -18.57
N ARG A 776 -26.84 18.12 -17.95
CA ARG A 776 -27.38 19.49 -18.01
C ARG A 776 -27.37 20.06 -19.42
N ASP A 777 -26.28 19.80 -20.17
CA ASP A 777 -26.17 20.28 -21.56
C ASP A 777 -27.12 19.54 -22.50
N ALA A 778 -27.34 18.24 -22.29
CA ALA A 778 -28.35 17.48 -23.04
C ALA A 778 -29.77 18.02 -22.74
N LYS A 779 -30.10 18.26 -21.44
CA LYS A 779 -31.39 18.80 -21.04
C LYS A 779 -31.63 20.19 -21.63
N LYS A 780 -30.62 21.07 -21.64
CA LYS A 780 -30.70 22.39 -22.30
C LYS A 780 -30.93 22.28 -23.81
N LYS A 781 -30.33 21.29 -24.47
CA LYS A 781 -30.54 21.02 -25.91
C LYS A 781 -31.97 20.53 -26.17
N GLU A 782 -32.51 19.63 -25.34
CA GLU A 782 -33.89 19.17 -25.43
C GLU A 782 -34.91 20.29 -25.16
N GLU A 783 -34.65 21.15 -24.17
CA GLU A 783 -35.50 22.31 -23.86
C GLU A 783 -35.43 23.35 -24.99
N ALA A 784 -34.25 23.52 -25.63
CA ALA A 784 -34.13 24.40 -26.81
C ALA A 784 -34.84 23.83 -28.03
N GLN A 785 -34.92 22.49 -28.18
CA GLN A 785 -35.68 21.84 -29.27
C GLN A 785 -37.18 21.76 -29.01
N LYS A 786 -37.62 21.88 -27.76
CA LYS A 786 -39.04 21.86 -27.34
C LYS A 786 -39.71 23.23 -27.33
N LYS A 787 -39.02 24.34 -27.68
CA LYS A 787 -39.65 25.63 -27.93
C LYS A 787 -40.14 25.67 -29.38
N PRO A 788 -41.48 25.50 -29.63
CA PRO A 788 -42.03 25.70 -30.95
C PRO A 788 -42.07 27.19 -31.27
N ASP A 789 -41.99 27.49 -32.56
CA ASP A 789 -42.22 28.75 -33.21
C ASP A 789 -43.45 29.55 -32.66
N GLU A 790 -43.25 30.36 -31.64
CA GLU A 790 -44.16 31.44 -31.24
C GLU A 790 -43.55 32.82 -31.52
N ALA A 791 -42.93 32.98 -32.68
CA ALA A 791 -42.35 34.25 -33.13
C ALA A 791 -42.77 34.62 -34.57
N GLU A 792 -43.97 34.18 -35.00
CA GLU A 792 -44.54 34.65 -36.28
C GLU A 792 -46.02 34.92 -36.17
N ALA A 793 -46.39 35.93 -35.39
CA ALA A 793 -47.65 36.61 -35.52
C ALA A 793 -47.69 37.85 -34.61
N THR A 794 -47.16 38.96 -35.09
CA THR A 794 -47.69 40.34 -34.92
C THR A 794 -46.71 41.35 -35.41
N LYS A 795 -46.81 41.64 -36.71
CA LYS A 795 -46.40 42.92 -37.25
C LYS A 795 -47.61 43.80 -37.30
N GLN A 796 -47.64 44.88 -36.55
CA GLN A 796 -48.30 46.13 -36.87
C GLN A 796 -47.43 47.34 -36.57
N PRO A 797 -47.61 48.51 -37.23
CA PRO A 797 -46.50 49.30 -37.71
C PRO A 797 -46.07 50.45 -36.75
N GLU A 798 -44.87 50.93 -37.04
CA GLU A 798 -44.19 52.05 -36.44
C GLU A 798 -44.98 53.34 -36.31
N GLU A 799 -44.91 53.98 -35.11
CA GLU A 799 -45.02 55.45 -34.99
C GLU A 799 -43.68 56.02 -34.47
N GLU A 800 -43.17 56.91 -35.29
CA GLU A 800 -41.99 57.76 -35.04
C GLU A 800 -42.13 58.56 -33.74
N LYS A 801 -41.16 58.53 -32.84
CA LYS A 801 -40.80 59.65 -31.95
C LYS A 801 -39.33 59.82 -31.77
N LYS A 802 -38.93 61.10 -31.91
CA LYS A 802 -37.58 61.68 -31.97
C LYS A 802 -36.79 61.50 -30.64
N PRO A 803 -35.51 61.80 -30.73
CA PRO A 803 -34.48 61.43 -29.74
C PRO A 803 -34.40 62.41 -28.56
N ASP A 804 -34.04 61.90 -27.40
CA ASP A 804 -33.67 62.80 -26.27
C ASP A 804 -32.32 62.41 -25.71
N VAL A 805 -31.62 63.43 -25.28
CA VAL A 805 -30.23 63.76 -25.00
C VAL A 805 -29.64 63.02 -23.80
N PRO A 806 -28.31 62.78 -23.69
CA PRO A 806 -27.69 61.97 -22.65
C PRO A 806 -27.45 62.70 -21.34
N LYS A 807 -27.68 62.02 -20.21
CA LYS A 807 -27.28 62.53 -18.92
C LYS A 807 -25.96 61.89 -18.42
N LYS A 808 -25.08 62.80 -18.04
CA LYS A 808 -23.74 62.69 -17.56
C LYS A 808 -23.52 61.76 -16.37
N LYS A 809 -22.33 61.14 -16.39
CA LYS A 809 -21.60 60.55 -15.23
C LYS A 809 -21.51 61.48 -14.02
N LYS A 810 -21.63 60.92 -12.83
CA LYS A 810 -20.97 61.45 -11.64
C LYS A 810 -20.05 60.35 -11.06
N LYS A 811 -18.78 60.68 -11.05
CA LYS A 811 -17.70 60.13 -10.20
C LYS A 811 -17.86 60.72 -8.81
N ASP A 812 -17.60 59.94 -7.79
CA ASP A 812 -17.00 60.35 -6.49
C ASP A 812 -16.28 59.13 -5.97
N ARG A 813 -15.04 59.00 -5.95
CA ARG A 813 -13.86 59.42 -5.13
C ARG A 813 -14.21 59.51 -3.62
N ASN A 814 -13.54 58.63 -2.87
CA ASN A 814 -12.67 58.92 -1.73
C ASN A 814 -11.99 57.59 -1.28
N GLU A 815 -10.76 57.46 -1.47
CA GLU A 815 -9.51 57.71 -0.73
C GLU A 815 -9.71 57.98 0.78
N THR A 816 -9.05 57.13 1.59
CA THR A 816 -7.89 57.42 2.47
C THR A 816 -7.84 56.33 3.55
N ASN A 817 -6.81 55.60 3.68
CA ASN A 817 -5.50 55.84 4.18
C ASN A 817 -5.30 55.36 5.67
N LYS A 818 -4.25 54.58 5.82
CA LYS A 818 -3.26 54.51 6.90
C LYS A 818 -3.44 53.56 8.07
N ARG A 819 -2.56 52.61 8.09
CA ARG A 819 -1.29 52.48 8.87
C ARG A 819 -1.40 51.90 10.28
N LYS A 820 -0.65 50.81 10.44
CA LYS A 820 0.31 50.50 11.52
C LYS A 820 -0.29 50.31 12.93
N VAL A 821 0.13 49.33 13.72
CA VAL A 821 1.44 48.93 14.25
C VAL A 821 1.23 47.71 15.19
N LYS A 822 2.16 46.76 15.11
CA LYS A 822 2.79 45.97 16.14
C LYS A 822 2.09 45.73 17.51
N THR A 823 1.89 44.50 17.86
CA THR A 823 2.75 43.76 18.82
C THR A 823 2.52 42.28 18.65
#